data_f04c4a456cc6f352f5d9abe384ea13a0
#
_entry.id   f04c4a456cc6f352f5d9abe384ea13a0
#
_cell.length_a   1.000
_cell.length_b   1.000
_cell.length_c   1.000
_cell.angle_alpha   90.00
_cell.angle_beta   90.00
_cell.angle_gamma   90.00
#
_symmetry.space_group_name_H-M   'P 1'
#
loop_
_entity.id
_entity.type
_entity.pdbx_description
1 polymer ?
#
loop_
_entity_poly.entity_id
_entity_poly.type
_entity_poly.pdbx_seq_one_letter_code
_entity_poly.pdbx_strand_id
1 'polypeptide(L)'
;MPKPKWNLNTIYISERLQESLRPISRCAMTTVVAPMGYGKTTAVNWYLGERAKAETLHIIRISVYSANLAIFWKSTQEAFARAGFPFLREYPCPTDAAGGGLLVDDLCHALAGEAPCYLFIDDFHLLTDKRASLFLCMLANRLPANVHLIVASRDRFLPAAEAVRLGARVYQIGTEQLRLNHTELAVYAHRCGTELSDAQVESLLYSSEGWFSAVYLNLRTLSERGVLPSRHSDIYATFTAAMIDPLPEKQREFLAVMGLADEFTVEMAQAVTGDADAEQLLSMLTEQNAFVTRLPDGMSYRFHHMMKECAERSFHEMKVETQKLYWERFGLWYEQHRQYLHAIAAYQKSENYDALLRVIRSDAGILLASLKPEVVLDALDKCPAETLKAYPFAILVLMRRMFTWRQIPKMLELKALLLTAIEEHPELSAEERGNLLGECDLILSFLCYNDIRAMSRLHRSASAQMSRPAISIQSSGGWTFGSPSVLMMFYRAPGALESALTEMDECMPHYYKVTNHHGQGAETIMRAEALFCQGRFTDAHIELERAYAQIRESGQVNMALCCDFLSWRLSLHADVEQRYTFAERYADLLRYHDASWLNLWSATSAYYHALRGETDKIPEVFSQHCLSDINMLAPGKPMMEMIENQVYLAQGSYAKVVGRSAGLLAVCEAMHYALVALHVRIQTAAAYARLGKPEEARAELKKALSDAEPDGFVMPFVENYGFLQPLLAQEIKSDLIAKIAGLGEAAGARSAASARPAAFAALTPREFEIVELMTQRLSNREIAERLYLSEGSVKQYVNQIYSKLHIEGDTRTKRKQLAGLTAQKV
;
A
#
# COMPACT_ATOMS: atom_id res chain seq x y z
N MET A 1 -11.03 31.33 59.54
CA MET A 1 -11.69 31.49 58.20
C MET A 1 -11.37 30.29 57.37
N PRO A 2 -12.34 29.62 56.74
CA PRO A 2 -12.02 28.52 55.80
C PRO A 2 -11.17 29.11 54.67
N LYS A 3 -10.06 28.41 54.36
CA LYS A 3 -9.21 28.77 53.21
C LYS A 3 -10.06 28.77 51.93
N PRO A 4 -9.99 29.80 51.09
CA PRO A 4 -10.70 29.77 49.83
C PRO A 4 -10.33 28.52 49.05
N LYS A 5 -11.31 27.74 48.60
CA LYS A 5 -11.07 26.58 47.72
C LYS A 5 -10.63 27.10 46.33
N TRP A 6 -9.37 26.88 46.03
CA TRP A 6 -8.87 27.19 44.68
C TRP A 6 -9.53 26.29 43.66
N ASN A 7 -9.98 26.88 42.55
CA ASN A 7 -10.52 26.11 41.42
C ASN A 7 -9.45 26.00 40.31
N LEU A 8 -8.55 25.09 40.50
CA LEU A 8 -7.46 24.82 39.55
C LEU A 8 -7.93 24.13 38.25
N ASN A 9 -9.20 23.69 38.19
CA ASN A 9 -9.77 22.95 37.07
C ASN A 9 -10.32 23.86 35.95
N THR A 10 -10.04 25.16 36.01
CA THR A 10 -10.51 26.11 35.02
C THR A 10 -9.72 25.99 33.73
N ILE A 11 -10.39 25.60 32.62
CA ILE A 11 -9.79 25.67 31.27
C ILE A 11 -9.60 27.17 30.95
N TYR A 12 -8.36 27.53 30.64
CA TYR A 12 -8.02 28.90 30.26
C TYR A 12 -7.42 28.94 28.88
N ILE A 13 -8.07 29.59 27.93
CA ILE A 13 -7.59 29.88 26.59
C ILE A 13 -7.53 31.39 26.43
N SER A 14 -6.32 31.91 26.28
CA SER A 14 -6.11 33.36 26.14
C SER A 14 -6.63 33.88 24.79
N GLU A 15 -6.94 35.20 24.73
CA GLU A 15 -7.38 35.83 23.47
C GLU A 15 -6.34 35.66 22.37
N ARG A 16 -5.04 35.78 22.68
CA ARG A 16 -3.93 35.56 21.77
C ARG A 16 -3.94 34.15 21.21
N LEU A 17 -4.19 33.12 22.06
CA LEU A 17 -4.28 31.74 21.61
C LEU A 17 -5.54 31.51 20.77
N GLN A 18 -6.69 32.11 21.15
CA GLN A 18 -7.91 32.04 20.35
C GLN A 18 -7.69 32.62 18.95
N GLU A 19 -6.98 33.74 18.82
CA GLU A 19 -6.64 34.30 17.51
C GLU A 19 -5.71 33.39 16.71
N SER A 20 -4.74 32.77 17.38
CA SER A 20 -3.83 31.78 16.74
C SER A 20 -4.54 30.52 16.28
N LEU A 21 -5.73 30.18 16.82
CA LEU A 21 -6.52 29.02 16.40
C LEU A 21 -7.44 29.32 15.21
N ARG A 22 -7.79 30.60 14.96
CA ARG A 22 -8.72 30.97 13.88
C ARG A 22 -8.34 30.48 12.47
N PRO A 23 -7.05 30.46 12.07
CA PRO A 23 -6.68 29.98 10.74
C PRO A 23 -6.97 28.50 10.48
N ILE A 24 -7.23 27.68 11.51
CA ILE A 24 -7.55 26.26 11.37
C ILE A 24 -8.65 26.01 10.34
N SER A 25 -9.70 26.81 10.35
CA SER A 25 -10.84 26.70 9.42
C SER A 25 -10.57 27.23 7.99
N ARG A 26 -9.34 27.68 7.71
CA ARG A 26 -8.96 28.24 6.41
C ARG A 26 -7.85 27.43 5.71
N CYS A 27 -7.21 26.51 6.44
CA CYS A 27 -6.11 25.71 5.96
C CYS A 27 -6.52 24.26 5.80
N ALA A 28 -5.95 23.58 4.81
CA ALA A 28 -6.18 22.15 4.63
C ALA A 28 -5.58 21.32 5.76
N MET A 29 -4.40 21.72 6.27
CA MET A 29 -3.76 21.08 7.40
C MET A 29 -3.24 22.11 8.41
N THR A 30 -3.47 21.84 9.69
CA THR A 30 -2.86 22.58 10.79
C THR A 30 -2.03 21.64 11.64
N THR A 31 -0.75 21.96 11.84
CA THR A 31 0.13 21.22 12.75
C THR A 31 0.24 21.97 14.06
N VAL A 32 0.01 21.27 15.18
CA VAL A 32 0.15 21.82 16.54
C VAL A 32 1.31 21.11 17.21
N VAL A 33 2.48 21.74 17.22
CA VAL A 33 3.74 21.12 17.66
C VAL A 33 4.31 21.81 18.86
N ALA A 34 4.29 21.13 19.99
CA ALA A 34 4.91 21.59 21.23
C ALA A 34 5.21 20.38 22.13
N PRO A 35 6.17 20.46 23.07
CA PRO A 35 6.40 19.44 24.07
C PRO A 35 5.12 19.08 24.84
N MET A 36 5.22 18.04 25.66
CA MET A 36 4.11 17.63 26.54
C MET A 36 3.70 18.75 27.48
N GLY A 37 2.41 18.81 27.85
CA GLY A 37 1.90 19.72 28.86
C GLY A 37 1.70 21.18 28.43
N TYR A 38 1.93 21.51 27.15
CA TYR A 38 1.64 22.85 26.61
C TYR A 38 0.15 23.07 26.24
N GLY A 39 -0.73 22.11 26.53
CA GLY A 39 -2.16 22.27 26.31
C GLY A 39 -2.62 22.12 24.85
N LYS A 40 -1.84 21.46 23.99
CA LYS A 40 -2.19 21.22 22.56
C LYS A 40 -3.61 20.67 22.39
N THR A 41 -3.85 19.51 22.99
CA THR A 41 -5.14 18.82 22.96
C THR A 41 -6.27 19.67 23.52
N THR A 42 -6.03 20.38 24.62
CA THR A 42 -7.00 21.27 25.26
C THR A 42 -7.35 22.44 24.35
N ALA A 43 -6.37 23.07 23.72
CA ALA A 43 -6.57 24.20 22.82
C ALA A 43 -7.40 23.79 21.58
N VAL A 44 -7.04 22.67 20.96
CA VAL A 44 -7.77 22.14 19.78
C VAL A 44 -9.19 21.72 20.17
N ASN A 45 -9.38 21.02 21.28
CA ASN A 45 -10.71 20.60 21.73
C ASN A 45 -11.59 21.80 22.09
N TRP A 46 -11.02 22.83 22.73
CA TRP A 46 -11.73 24.07 22.98
C TRP A 46 -12.18 24.73 21.67
N TYR A 47 -11.26 24.88 20.71
CA TYR A 47 -11.57 25.45 19.40
C TYR A 47 -12.71 24.69 18.69
N LEU A 48 -12.61 23.35 18.62
CA LEU A 48 -13.63 22.52 18.01
C LEU A 48 -14.97 22.61 18.75
N GLY A 49 -14.93 22.73 20.08
CA GLY A 49 -16.13 22.92 20.89
C GLY A 49 -16.83 24.26 20.63
N GLU A 50 -16.06 25.34 20.47
CA GLU A 50 -16.63 26.66 20.13
C GLU A 50 -17.23 26.68 18.71
N ARG A 51 -16.53 26.02 17.76
CA ARG A 51 -17.07 25.88 16.40
C ARG A 51 -18.38 25.07 16.38
N ALA A 52 -18.43 23.97 17.12
CA ALA A 52 -19.64 23.13 17.21
C ALA A 52 -20.85 23.83 17.86
N LYS A 53 -20.62 24.87 18.65
CA LYS A 53 -21.71 25.72 19.17
C LYS A 53 -22.24 26.71 18.14
N ALA A 54 -21.38 27.11 17.19
CA ALA A 54 -21.69 28.13 16.20
C ALA A 54 -22.35 27.59 14.93
N GLU A 55 -22.02 26.35 14.56
CA GLU A 55 -22.48 25.74 13.30
C GLU A 55 -22.53 24.20 13.39
N THR A 56 -23.30 23.60 12.49
CA THR A 56 -23.33 22.14 12.34
C THR A 56 -22.06 21.70 11.63
N LEU A 57 -21.29 20.78 12.23
CA LEU A 57 -20.03 20.29 11.68
C LEU A 57 -19.78 18.85 12.07
N HIS A 58 -18.86 18.20 11.35
CA HIS A 58 -18.38 16.88 11.66
C HIS A 58 -17.01 16.96 12.34
N ILE A 59 -16.83 16.22 13.44
CA ILE A 59 -15.54 16.11 14.12
C ILE A 59 -15.18 14.63 14.22
N ILE A 60 -14.07 14.25 13.59
CA ILE A 60 -13.50 12.92 13.65
C ILE A 60 -12.22 13.00 14.48
N ARG A 61 -12.23 12.42 15.69
CA ARG A 61 -11.09 12.42 16.61
C ARG A 61 -10.38 11.08 16.54
N ILE A 62 -9.11 11.13 16.22
CA ILE A 62 -8.22 9.99 16.10
C ILE A 62 -7.09 10.19 17.10
N SER A 63 -6.96 9.29 18.07
CA SER A 63 -5.83 9.32 19.00
C SER A 63 -4.81 8.27 18.60
N VAL A 64 -3.56 8.69 18.50
CA VAL A 64 -2.45 7.75 18.31
C VAL A 64 -1.99 7.29 19.69
N TYR A 65 -1.98 6.00 19.90
CA TYR A 65 -1.59 5.41 21.18
C TYR A 65 -0.61 4.23 21.01
N SER A 66 -0.28 3.89 19.78
CA SER A 66 0.65 2.83 19.45
C SER A 66 1.56 3.24 18.30
N ALA A 67 2.81 2.82 18.35
CA ALA A 67 3.73 2.96 17.23
C ALA A 67 3.40 2.01 16.06
N ASN A 68 2.48 1.05 16.26
CA ASN A 68 2.06 0.10 15.25
C ASN A 68 1.02 0.71 14.32
N LEU A 69 1.37 0.81 13.02
CA LEU A 69 0.54 1.43 12.00
C LEU A 69 -0.82 0.71 11.84
N ALA A 70 -0.88 -0.61 12.00
CA ALA A 70 -2.12 -1.36 11.87
C ALA A 70 -3.08 -1.12 13.04
N ILE A 71 -2.55 -0.94 14.25
CA ILE A 71 -3.35 -0.55 15.42
C ILE A 71 -3.90 0.87 15.21
N PHE A 72 -3.05 1.80 14.78
CA PHE A 72 -3.49 3.15 14.43
C PHE A 72 -4.56 3.14 13.32
N TRP A 73 -4.37 2.31 12.28
CA TRP A 73 -5.34 2.20 11.20
C TRP A 73 -6.71 1.71 11.69
N LYS A 74 -6.72 0.67 12.52
CA LYS A 74 -7.95 0.18 13.12
C LYS A 74 -8.65 1.23 13.97
N SER A 75 -7.90 1.96 14.80
CA SER A 75 -8.44 3.08 15.58
C SER A 75 -9.03 4.18 14.68
N THR A 76 -8.38 4.46 13.56
CA THR A 76 -8.87 5.42 12.55
C THR A 76 -10.19 4.94 11.95
N GLN A 77 -10.29 3.68 11.53
CA GLN A 77 -11.52 3.09 11.00
C GLN A 77 -12.69 3.20 12.00
N GLU A 78 -12.43 2.94 13.27
CA GLU A 78 -13.44 3.05 14.33
C GLU A 78 -13.85 4.49 14.60
N ALA A 79 -12.90 5.44 14.57
CA ALA A 79 -13.18 6.86 14.74
C ALA A 79 -14.07 7.41 13.61
N PHE A 80 -13.78 7.04 12.37
CA PHE A 80 -14.61 7.38 11.22
C PHE A 80 -16.02 6.77 11.31
N ALA A 81 -16.10 5.49 11.66
CA ALA A 81 -17.39 4.82 11.81
C ALA A 81 -18.27 5.45 12.90
N ARG A 82 -17.69 5.83 14.05
CA ARG A 82 -18.39 6.55 15.12
C ARG A 82 -18.89 7.93 14.68
N ALA A 83 -18.17 8.58 13.78
CA ALA A 83 -18.56 9.87 13.22
C ALA A 83 -19.59 9.78 12.08
N GLY A 84 -20.06 8.57 11.73
CA GLY A 84 -21.05 8.35 10.68
C GLY A 84 -20.44 8.02 9.31
N PHE A 85 -19.13 7.77 9.22
CA PHE A 85 -18.41 7.43 8.00
C PHE A 85 -17.83 6.01 8.04
N PRO A 86 -18.64 4.94 7.95
CA PRO A 86 -18.17 3.57 8.15
C PRO A 86 -17.37 2.99 6.98
N PHE A 87 -17.28 3.67 5.84
CA PHE A 87 -16.69 3.16 4.60
C PHE A 87 -15.21 2.72 4.75
N LEU A 88 -14.46 3.34 5.67
CA LEU A 88 -13.06 2.94 5.91
C LEU A 88 -12.88 1.53 6.45
N ARG A 89 -13.93 0.89 6.96
CA ARG A 89 -13.85 -0.49 7.48
C ARG A 89 -13.50 -1.51 6.40
N GLU A 90 -13.80 -1.20 5.14
CA GLU A 90 -13.54 -2.05 3.99
C GLU A 90 -12.10 -1.91 3.45
N TYR A 91 -11.38 -0.88 3.91
CA TYR A 91 -10.01 -0.62 3.46
C TYR A 91 -8.96 -1.33 4.32
N PRO A 92 -8.04 -2.10 3.73
CA PRO A 92 -6.84 -2.53 4.42
C PRO A 92 -5.95 -1.32 4.75
N CYS A 93 -5.03 -1.50 5.72
CA CYS A 93 -4.04 -0.47 5.99
C CYS A 93 -3.15 -0.25 4.75
N PRO A 94 -3.05 0.98 4.21
CA PRO A 94 -2.25 1.25 3.02
C PRO A 94 -0.78 0.89 3.26
N THR A 95 -0.19 0.13 2.35
CA THR A 95 1.20 -0.33 2.43
C THR A 95 2.13 0.41 1.49
N ASP A 96 1.59 1.09 0.49
CA ASP A 96 2.33 1.84 -0.53
C ASP A 96 1.61 3.13 -0.97
N ALA A 97 2.27 3.90 -1.84
CA ALA A 97 1.77 5.19 -2.31
C ALA A 97 0.51 5.05 -3.19
N ALA A 98 0.38 3.95 -3.95
CA ALA A 98 -0.77 3.73 -4.82
C ALA A 98 -2.04 3.47 -4.01
N GLY A 99 -1.98 2.54 -3.02
CA GLY A 99 -3.07 2.28 -2.09
C GLY A 99 -3.42 3.51 -1.25
N GLY A 100 -2.40 4.27 -0.84
CA GLY A 100 -2.58 5.56 -0.17
C GLY A 100 -3.29 6.58 -1.04
N GLY A 101 -2.97 6.64 -2.35
CA GLY A 101 -3.59 7.55 -3.31
C GLY A 101 -5.08 7.31 -3.49
N LEU A 102 -5.47 6.05 -3.67
CA LEU A 102 -6.88 5.65 -3.78
C LEU A 102 -7.66 5.98 -2.52
N LEU A 103 -7.11 5.62 -1.36
CA LEU A 103 -7.74 5.92 -0.08
C LEU A 103 -7.96 7.43 0.09
N VAL A 104 -7.00 8.27 -0.32
CA VAL A 104 -7.13 9.73 -0.27
C VAL A 104 -8.25 10.21 -1.17
N ASP A 105 -8.37 9.69 -2.40
CA ASP A 105 -9.41 10.10 -3.33
C ASP A 105 -10.81 9.74 -2.81
N ASP A 106 -10.98 8.54 -2.26
CA ASP A 106 -12.24 8.10 -1.67
C ASP A 106 -12.57 8.84 -0.36
N LEU A 107 -11.55 9.12 0.48
CA LEU A 107 -11.70 9.99 1.65
C LEU A 107 -12.19 11.39 1.26
N CYS A 108 -11.56 11.99 0.25
CA CYS A 108 -11.93 13.31 -0.22
C CYS A 108 -13.36 13.33 -0.77
N HIS A 109 -13.75 12.28 -1.50
CA HIS A 109 -15.10 12.15 -2.02
C HIS A 109 -16.14 11.95 -0.92
N ALA A 110 -15.87 11.06 0.05
CA ALA A 110 -16.79 10.76 1.15
C ALA A 110 -16.97 11.92 2.14
N LEU A 111 -15.95 12.77 2.30
CA LEU A 111 -15.96 13.91 3.22
C LEU A 111 -16.36 15.22 2.53
N ALA A 112 -16.44 15.26 1.21
CA ALA A 112 -16.88 16.43 0.47
C ALA A 112 -18.36 16.76 0.79
N GLY A 113 -18.65 18.03 1.10
CA GLY A 113 -19.99 18.47 1.45
C GLY A 113 -20.06 19.94 1.81
N GLU A 114 -21.21 20.41 2.25
CA GLU A 114 -21.40 21.81 2.69
C GLU A 114 -20.97 22.02 4.14
N ALA A 115 -21.15 21.00 5.01
CA ALA A 115 -20.79 21.10 6.40
C ALA A 115 -19.27 20.99 6.62
N PRO A 116 -18.66 21.85 7.43
CA PRO A 116 -17.25 21.72 7.80
C PRO A 116 -16.96 20.38 8.47
N CYS A 117 -15.85 19.74 8.09
CA CYS A 117 -15.38 18.50 8.66
C CYS A 117 -13.97 18.68 9.22
N TYR A 118 -13.78 18.37 10.49
CA TYR A 118 -12.49 18.45 11.16
C TYR A 118 -11.97 17.05 11.50
N LEU A 119 -10.81 16.71 10.95
CA LEU A 119 -10.07 15.49 11.28
C LEU A 119 -9.01 15.88 12.31
N PHE A 120 -9.16 15.46 13.55
CA PHE A 120 -8.19 15.74 14.59
C PHE A 120 -7.41 14.49 14.96
N ILE A 121 -6.11 14.47 14.64
CA ILE A 121 -5.16 13.43 15.02
C ILE A 121 -4.33 13.94 16.18
N ASP A 122 -4.45 13.29 17.33
CA ASP A 122 -3.71 13.62 18.54
C ASP A 122 -2.58 12.64 18.79
N ASP A 123 -1.49 13.11 19.40
CA ASP A 123 -0.30 12.34 19.75
C ASP A 123 0.43 11.67 18.59
N PHE A 124 0.43 12.31 17.44
CA PHE A 124 1.02 11.79 16.21
C PHE A 124 2.51 11.39 16.34
N HIS A 125 3.25 11.96 17.28
CA HIS A 125 4.66 11.63 17.55
C HIS A 125 4.90 10.17 17.93
N LEU A 126 3.87 9.43 18.37
CA LEU A 126 3.97 8.01 18.69
C LEU A 126 4.11 7.14 17.43
N LEU A 127 3.67 7.62 16.27
CA LEU A 127 3.86 6.95 14.99
C LEU A 127 5.25 7.24 14.44
N THR A 128 6.13 6.26 14.50
CA THR A 128 7.51 6.36 13.97
C THR A 128 7.62 6.04 12.49
N ASP A 129 6.57 5.52 11.87
CA ASP A 129 6.53 5.15 10.47
C ASP A 129 6.40 6.38 9.57
N LYS A 130 7.43 6.66 8.77
CA LYS A 130 7.47 7.81 7.86
C LYS A 130 6.35 7.80 6.82
N ARG A 131 5.80 6.64 6.49
CA ARG A 131 4.67 6.54 5.54
C ARG A 131 3.45 7.28 6.06
N ALA A 132 3.21 7.31 7.37
CA ALA A 132 2.10 8.03 7.95
C ALA A 132 2.19 9.55 7.69
N SER A 133 3.36 10.16 7.86
CA SER A 133 3.52 11.60 7.59
C SER A 133 3.39 11.93 6.09
N LEU A 134 3.93 11.10 5.20
CA LEU A 134 3.77 11.26 3.76
C LEU A 134 2.31 11.10 3.32
N PHE A 135 1.58 10.15 3.89
CA PHE A 135 0.15 9.99 3.66
C PHE A 135 -0.63 11.25 4.07
N LEU A 136 -0.35 11.82 5.23
CA LEU A 136 -1.00 13.06 5.66
C LEU A 136 -0.68 14.25 4.74
N CYS A 137 0.52 14.32 4.18
CA CYS A 137 0.89 15.35 3.18
C CYS A 137 0.09 15.16 1.88
N MET A 138 -0.05 13.92 1.41
CA MET A 138 -0.83 13.57 0.23
C MET A 138 -2.31 13.92 0.44
N LEU A 139 -2.85 13.56 1.60
CA LEU A 139 -4.23 13.91 2.00
C LEU A 139 -4.42 15.43 2.01
N ALA A 140 -3.56 16.18 2.69
CA ALA A 140 -3.63 17.64 2.79
C ALA A 140 -3.62 18.35 1.42
N ASN A 141 -2.92 17.78 0.43
CA ASN A 141 -2.90 18.32 -0.93
C ASN A 141 -4.23 18.18 -1.68
N ARG A 142 -5.04 17.18 -1.32
CA ARG A 142 -6.26 16.82 -2.06
C ARG A 142 -7.56 17.14 -1.29
N LEU A 143 -7.46 17.48 0.01
CA LEU A 143 -8.62 17.75 0.85
C LEU A 143 -9.55 18.79 0.21
N PRO A 144 -10.89 18.54 0.20
CA PRO A 144 -11.91 19.52 -0.17
C PRO A 144 -11.87 20.75 0.74
N ALA A 145 -12.41 21.87 0.28
CA ALA A 145 -12.38 23.15 1.01
C ALA A 145 -13.10 23.11 2.37
N ASN A 146 -14.06 22.20 2.54
CA ASN A 146 -14.80 22.03 3.80
C ASN A 146 -14.10 21.10 4.80
N VAL A 147 -12.96 20.47 4.45
CA VAL A 147 -12.28 19.49 5.30
C VAL A 147 -10.95 20.03 5.80
N HIS A 148 -10.76 19.99 7.12
CA HIS A 148 -9.61 20.54 7.81
C HIS A 148 -8.94 19.45 8.67
N LEU A 149 -7.67 19.15 8.36
CA LEU A 149 -6.86 18.20 9.11
C LEU A 149 -6.08 18.94 10.21
N ILE A 150 -6.21 18.51 11.45
CA ILE A 150 -5.46 19.03 12.59
C ILE A 150 -4.61 17.91 13.14
N VAL A 151 -3.30 18.12 13.25
CA VAL A 151 -2.37 17.11 13.76
C VAL A 151 -1.58 17.67 14.93
N ALA A 152 -1.80 17.10 16.12
CA ALA A 152 -1.04 17.44 17.31
C ALA A 152 0.13 16.45 17.52
N SER A 153 1.32 16.99 17.76
CA SER A 153 2.55 16.20 17.92
C SER A 153 3.46 16.84 18.96
N ARG A 154 4.37 16.05 19.56
CA ARG A 154 5.46 16.60 20.39
C ARG A 154 6.59 17.12 19.50
N ASP A 155 6.90 16.41 18.45
CA ASP A 155 8.01 16.68 17.55
C ASP A 155 7.52 17.10 16.17
N ARG A 156 8.38 17.80 15.45
CA ARG A 156 8.14 18.13 14.03
C ARG A 156 8.19 16.86 13.19
N PHE A 157 7.06 16.53 12.58
CA PHE A 157 6.91 15.32 11.76
C PHE A 157 6.79 15.66 10.26
N LEU A 158 6.49 16.91 9.91
CA LEU A 158 6.33 17.36 8.52
C LEU A 158 7.71 17.58 7.89
N PRO A 159 8.08 16.84 6.81
CA PRO A 159 9.32 17.08 6.09
C PRO A 159 9.38 18.50 5.51
N ALA A 160 10.54 19.13 5.57
CA ALA A 160 10.70 20.53 5.12
C ALA A 160 10.30 20.71 3.64
N ALA A 161 10.66 19.76 2.77
CA ALA A 161 10.27 19.78 1.36
C ALA A 161 8.75 19.73 1.17
N GLU A 162 8.05 18.92 1.96
CA GLU A 162 6.59 18.81 1.91
C GLU A 162 5.92 20.07 2.47
N ALA A 163 6.48 20.68 3.52
CA ALA A 163 5.98 21.95 4.05
C ALA A 163 6.03 23.05 2.98
N VAL A 164 7.13 23.10 2.21
CA VAL A 164 7.28 24.06 1.10
C VAL A 164 6.27 23.74 -0.03
N ARG A 165 6.10 22.46 -0.38
CA ARG A 165 5.15 22.02 -1.42
C ARG A 165 3.69 22.35 -1.08
N LEU A 166 3.31 22.16 0.16
CA LEU A 166 1.97 22.47 0.65
C LEU A 166 1.72 23.98 0.77
N GLY A 167 2.77 24.78 1.00
CA GLY A 167 2.68 26.24 1.02
C GLY A 167 1.59 26.77 1.95
N ALA A 168 0.71 27.62 1.41
CA ALA A 168 -0.39 28.24 2.16
C ALA A 168 -1.49 27.26 2.63
N ARG A 169 -1.46 25.99 2.20
CA ARG A 169 -2.39 24.96 2.67
C ARG A 169 -2.08 24.45 4.07
N VAL A 170 -0.87 24.74 4.60
CA VAL A 170 -0.44 24.32 5.93
C VAL A 170 -0.29 25.52 6.84
N TYR A 171 -0.87 25.42 8.03
CA TYR A 171 -0.69 26.36 9.13
C TYR A 171 0.03 25.66 10.28
N GLN A 172 0.95 26.36 10.95
CA GLN A 172 1.74 25.79 12.03
C GLN A 172 1.54 26.58 13.32
N ILE A 173 1.14 25.89 14.38
CA ILE A 173 1.06 26.39 15.74
C ILE A 173 2.18 25.74 16.54
N GLY A 174 3.07 26.54 17.10
CA GLY A 174 4.21 26.07 17.87
C GLY A 174 4.11 26.41 19.34
N THR A 175 5.21 26.15 20.05
CA THR A 175 5.36 26.43 21.48
C THR A 175 5.09 27.89 21.83
N GLU A 176 5.50 28.84 20.98
CA GLU A 176 5.34 30.27 21.20
C GLU A 176 3.88 30.72 21.34
N GLN A 177 2.98 30.09 20.55
CA GLN A 177 1.55 30.38 20.61
C GLN A 177 0.88 29.74 21.83
N LEU A 178 1.41 28.61 22.29
CA LEU A 178 0.81 27.82 23.37
C LEU A 178 1.29 28.20 24.78
N ARG A 179 2.50 28.75 24.93
CA ARG A 179 3.02 29.13 26.22
C ARG A 179 2.28 30.36 26.78
N LEU A 180 2.12 30.41 28.10
CA LEU A 180 1.57 31.55 28.78
C LEU A 180 2.62 32.67 28.87
N ASN A 181 2.20 33.91 28.62
CA ASN A 181 2.99 35.09 28.92
C ASN A 181 2.67 35.59 30.31
N HIS A 182 3.36 36.69 30.77
CA HIS A 182 3.21 37.26 32.09
C HIS A 182 1.75 37.62 32.41
N THR A 183 1.10 38.35 31.51
CA THR A 183 -0.29 38.79 31.70
C THR A 183 -1.27 37.64 31.75
N GLU A 184 -1.09 36.64 30.83
CA GLU A 184 -1.92 35.44 30.73
C GLU A 184 -1.77 34.57 31.98
N LEU A 185 -0.57 34.44 32.52
CA LEU A 185 -0.31 33.70 33.76
C LEU A 185 -1.01 34.36 34.96
N ALA A 186 -0.93 35.69 35.09
CA ALA A 186 -1.62 36.44 36.16
C ALA A 186 -3.14 36.27 36.08
N VAL A 187 -3.71 36.36 34.86
CA VAL A 187 -5.15 36.13 34.63
C VAL A 187 -5.54 34.71 34.97
N TYR A 188 -4.72 33.72 34.58
CA TYR A 188 -4.97 32.31 34.90
C TYR A 188 -4.95 32.06 36.41
N ALA A 189 -3.93 32.57 37.14
CA ALA A 189 -3.85 32.49 38.61
C ALA A 189 -5.07 33.09 39.28
N HIS A 190 -5.50 34.28 38.83
CA HIS A 190 -6.70 34.95 39.35
C HIS A 190 -7.97 34.10 39.13
N ARG A 191 -8.15 33.50 37.95
CA ARG A 191 -9.27 32.57 37.66
C ARG A 191 -9.23 31.30 38.52
N CYS A 192 -8.05 30.86 38.94
CA CYS A 192 -7.88 29.76 39.87
C CYS A 192 -8.20 30.13 41.32
N GLY A 193 -8.45 31.41 41.61
CA GLY A 193 -8.83 31.88 42.95
C GLY A 193 -7.65 32.38 43.78
N THR A 194 -6.52 32.73 43.14
CA THR A 194 -5.37 33.32 43.83
C THR A 194 -4.92 34.62 43.15
N GLU A 195 -4.56 35.63 43.97
CA GLU A 195 -3.88 36.83 43.49
C GLU A 195 -2.38 36.64 43.75
N LEU A 196 -1.59 36.66 42.69
CA LEU A 196 -0.14 36.65 42.78
C LEU A 196 0.40 38.08 42.64
N SER A 197 1.42 38.42 43.42
CA SER A 197 2.15 39.64 43.18
C SER A 197 2.95 39.55 41.87
N ASP A 198 3.29 40.67 41.25
CA ASP A 198 4.10 40.71 40.03
C ASP A 198 5.42 39.92 40.18
N ALA A 199 6.09 40.05 41.34
CA ALA A 199 7.29 39.28 41.64
C ALA A 199 7.04 37.76 41.68
N GLN A 200 5.88 37.32 42.16
CA GLN A 200 5.50 35.88 42.16
C GLN A 200 5.15 35.41 40.74
N VAL A 201 4.46 36.23 39.95
CA VAL A 201 4.18 35.94 38.54
C VAL A 201 5.46 35.81 37.75
N GLU A 202 6.42 36.73 37.95
CA GLU A 202 7.73 36.72 37.27
C GLU A 202 8.57 35.50 37.67
N SER A 203 8.59 35.18 38.97
CA SER A 203 9.27 33.95 39.47
C SER A 203 8.65 32.67 38.90
N LEU A 204 7.32 32.63 38.88
CA LEU A 204 6.58 31.46 38.32
C LEU A 204 6.76 31.36 36.82
N LEU A 205 6.73 32.47 36.09
CA LEU A 205 7.00 32.48 34.65
C LEU A 205 8.43 32.06 34.35
N TYR A 206 9.40 32.56 35.09
CA TYR A 206 10.81 32.16 34.95
C TYR A 206 11.03 30.68 35.20
N SER A 207 10.40 30.11 36.25
CA SER A 207 10.57 28.69 36.61
C SER A 207 9.83 27.73 35.71
N SER A 208 8.70 28.17 35.10
CA SER A 208 7.86 27.35 34.25
C SER A 208 8.06 27.62 32.75
N GLU A 209 8.78 28.70 32.38
CA GLU A 209 8.90 29.18 30.99
C GLU A 209 7.54 29.38 30.30
N GLY A 210 6.48 29.60 31.07
CA GLY A 210 5.10 29.68 30.58
C GLY A 210 4.50 28.32 30.19
N TRP A 211 5.15 27.24 30.54
CA TRP A 211 4.65 25.89 30.31
C TRP A 211 3.43 25.62 31.21
N PHE A 212 2.27 25.43 30.58
CA PHE A 212 0.98 25.36 31.27
C PHE A 212 0.93 24.32 32.39
N SER A 213 1.43 23.11 32.15
CA SER A 213 1.44 22.05 33.19
C SER A 213 2.35 22.37 34.37
N ALA A 214 3.49 23.01 34.13
CA ALA A 214 4.36 23.44 35.18
C ALA A 214 3.73 24.58 36.02
N VAL A 215 3.07 25.54 35.34
CA VAL A 215 2.31 26.59 36.04
C VAL A 215 1.22 25.98 36.91
N TYR A 216 0.43 25.05 36.35
CA TYR A 216 -0.63 24.36 37.09
C TYR A 216 -0.12 23.63 38.34
N LEU A 217 0.96 22.82 38.20
CA LEU A 217 1.54 22.06 39.30
C LEU A 217 2.12 22.98 40.40
N ASN A 218 2.78 24.07 39.99
CA ASN A 218 3.31 25.05 40.92
C ASN A 218 2.21 25.79 41.71
N LEU A 219 1.11 26.18 41.01
CA LEU A 219 -0.07 26.77 41.67
C LEU A 219 -0.73 25.78 42.62
N ARG A 220 -0.82 24.52 42.27
CA ARG A 220 -1.35 23.47 43.15
C ARG A 220 -0.50 23.30 44.38
N THR A 221 0.82 23.21 44.24
CA THR A 221 1.75 23.14 45.37
C THR A 221 1.64 24.37 46.26
N LEU A 222 1.51 25.57 45.68
CA LEU A 222 1.28 26.77 46.41
C LEU A 222 -0.04 26.74 47.23
N SER A 223 -1.12 26.23 46.64
CA SER A 223 -2.42 26.04 47.27
C SER A 223 -2.37 25.07 48.44
N GLU A 224 -1.64 23.98 48.29
CA GLU A 224 -1.57 22.91 49.29
C GLU A 224 -0.54 23.24 50.41
N ARG A 225 0.63 23.75 50.04
CA ARG A 225 1.79 23.92 50.95
C ARG A 225 2.10 25.38 51.30
N GLY A 226 1.49 26.33 50.62
CA GLY A 226 1.70 27.77 50.85
C GLY A 226 3.03 28.34 50.33
N VAL A 227 3.83 27.54 49.60
CA VAL A 227 5.16 27.90 49.10
C VAL A 227 5.32 27.44 47.67
N LEU A 228 5.91 28.28 46.83
CA LEU A 228 6.30 27.88 45.47
C LEU A 228 7.51 26.91 45.52
N PRO A 229 7.54 25.83 44.72
CA PRO A 229 8.66 24.92 44.67
C PRO A 229 9.97 25.62 44.23
N SER A 230 11.10 25.13 44.71
CA SER A 230 12.42 25.61 44.31
C SER A 230 12.80 25.21 42.90
N ARG A 231 13.66 25.99 42.25
CA ARG A 231 14.19 25.80 40.88
C ARG A 231 14.74 24.38 40.67
N HIS A 232 14.39 23.70 39.59
CA HIS A 232 14.92 22.41 39.10
C HIS A 232 14.38 21.09 39.68
N SER A 233 13.08 20.99 39.94
CA SER A 233 12.49 19.66 40.15
C SER A 233 12.10 19.01 38.80
N ASP A 234 12.42 17.72 38.61
CA ASP A 234 11.87 16.91 37.53
C ASP A 234 10.33 17.03 37.57
N ILE A 235 9.72 17.46 36.49
CA ILE A 235 8.26 17.70 36.43
C ILE A 235 7.49 16.41 36.75
N TYR A 236 8.01 15.26 36.36
CA TYR A 236 7.39 13.97 36.66
C TYR A 236 7.50 13.64 38.16
N ALA A 237 8.64 13.91 38.78
CA ALA A 237 8.79 13.75 40.22
C ALA A 237 7.85 14.71 40.98
N THR A 238 7.73 15.95 40.52
CA THR A 238 6.79 16.93 41.08
C THR A 238 5.35 16.49 40.93
N PHE A 239 5.01 15.95 39.74
CA PHE A 239 3.67 15.45 39.46
C PHE A 239 3.35 14.22 40.32
N THR A 240 4.26 13.26 40.40
CA THR A 240 4.12 12.06 41.25
C THR A 240 3.92 12.43 42.73
N ALA A 241 4.76 13.32 43.25
CA ALA A 241 4.66 13.79 44.63
C ALA A 241 3.36 14.57 44.95
N ALA A 242 2.82 15.28 43.98
CA ALA A 242 1.58 16.05 44.13
C ALA A 242 0.31 15.23 43.88
N MET A 243 0.34 14.28 42.92
CA MET A 243 -0.86 13.65 42.42
C MET A 243 -0.98 12.16 42.77
N ILE A 244 0.14 11.45 42.90
CA ILE A 244 0.15 9.97 43.09
C ILE A 244 0.53 9.60 44.53
N ASP A 245 1.62 10.16 45.07
CA ASP A 245 2.11 9.79 46.42
C ASP A 245 1.10 9.98 47.53
N PRO A 246 0.21 11.02 47.52
CA PRO A 246 -0.79 11.20 48.55
C PRO A 246 -1.90 10.13 48.56
N LEU A 247 -2.00 9.32 47.51
CA LEU A 247 -3.05 8.32 47.39
C LEU A 247 -2.71 7.06 48.17
N PRO A 248 -3.73 6.31 48.65
CA PRO A 248 -3.53 4.98 49.25
C PRO A 248 -2.80 4.02 48.31
N GLU A 249 -2.05 3.09 48.86
CA GLU A 249 -1.24 2.13 48.06
C GLU A 249 -2.04 1.41 46.99
N LYS A 250 -3.24 0.92 47.35
CA LYS A 250 -4.16 0.26 46.40
C LYS A 250 -4.52 1.15 45.18
N GLN A 251 -4.73 2.46 45.45
CA GLN A 251 -5.07 3.41 44.37
C GLN A 251 -3.85 3.77 43.52
N ARG A 252 -2.67 3.85 44.12
CA ARG A 252 -1.41 4.03 43.39
C ARG A 252 -1.12 2.84 42.48
N GLU A 253 -1.33 1.61 42.98
CA GLU A 253 -1.19 0.39 42.19
C GLU A 253 -2.20 0.36 41.03
N PHE A 254 -3.46 0.71 41.29
CA PHE A 254 -4.49 0.86 40.23
C PHE A 254 -4.07 1.84 39.14
N LEU A 255 -3.57 3.02 39.51
CA LEU A 255 -3.11 4.02 38.54
C LEU A 255 -1.92 3.50 37.75
N ALA A 256 -0.95 2.88 38.40
CA ALA A 256 0.25 2.32 37.75
C ALA A 256 -0.14 1.25 36.73
N VAL A 257 -1.05 0.36 37.07
CA VAL A 257 -1.51 -0.72 36.18
C VAL A 257 -2.35 -0.16 35.04
N MET A 258 -3.39 0.64 35.33
CA MET A 258 -4.29 1.15 34.29
C MET A 258 -3.65 2.21 33.38
N GLY A 259 -2.53 2.81 33.80
CA GLY A 259 -1.71 3.68 32.95
C GLY A 259 -1.09 2.97 31.73
N LEU A 260 -1.00 1.65 31.77
CA LEU A 260 -0.53 0.85 30.62
C LEU A 260 -1.55 0.77 29.49
N ALA A 261 -2.85 0.92 29.81
CA ALA A 261 -3.91 0.93 28.82
C ALA A 261 -4.04 2.33 28.19
N ASP A 262 -4.38 2.35 26.91
CA ASP A 262 -4.58 3.59 26.17
C ASP A 262 -5.97 4.18 26.42
N GLU A 263 -6.96 3.32 26.36
CA GLU A 263 -8.34 3.53 26.75
C GLU A 263 -8.83 2.28 27.47
N PHE A 264 -9.66 2.43 28.44
CA PHE A 264 -10.18 1.30 29.19
C PHE A 264 -11.57 1.58 29.76
N THR A 265 -12.34 0.52 29.92
CA THR A 265 -13.66 0.56 30.58
C THR A 265 -13.53 0.16 32.06
N VAL A 266 -14.58 0.41 32.83
CA VAL A 266 -14.66 -0.08 34.21
C VAL A 266 -14.48 -1.60 34.28
N GLU A 267 -15.12 -2.33 33.36
CA GLU A 267 -15.02 -3.79 33.27
C GLU A 267 -13.57 -4.26 33.04
N MET A 268 -12.86 -3.59 32.13
CA MET A 268 -11.44 -3.86 31.89
C MET A 268 -10.61 -3.61 33.13
N ALA A 269 -10.84 -2.47 33.78
CA ALA A 269 -10.11 -2.11 35.01
C ALA A 269 -10.34 -3.15 36.12
N GLN A 270 -11.58 -3.57 36.31
CA GLN A 270 -11.93 -4.64 37.29
C GLN A 270 -11.27 -5.97 36.95
N ALA A 271 -11.31 -6.36 35.68
CA ALA A 271 -10.74 -7.64 35.23
C ALA A 271 -9.21 -7.67 35.40
N VAL A 272 -8.52 -6.57 35.06
CA VAL A 272 -7.06 -6.48 35.10
C VAL A 272 -6.56 -6.28 36.52
N THR A 273 -7.12 -5.34 37.27
CA THR A 273 -6.63 -5.02 38.63
C THR A 273 -7.20 -5.95 39.70
N GLY A 274 -8.37 -6.54 39.45
CA GLY A 274 -9.14 -7.29 40.44
C GLY A 274 -9.87 -6.38 41.44
N ASP A 275 -9.91 -5.07 41.19
CA ASP A 275 -10.53 -4.09 42.10
C ASP A 275 -12.03 -3.92 41.81
N ALA A 276 -12.87 -4.40 42.69
CA ALA A 276 -14.33 -4.26 42.56
C ALA A 276 -14.78 -2.77 42.66
N ASP A 277 -14.00 -1.92 43.31
CA ASP A 277 -14.31 -0.52 43.57
C ASP A 277 -13.78 0.41 42.46
N ALA A 278 -13.30 -0.14 41.33
CA ALA A 278 -12.71 0.60 40.19
C ALA A 278 -13.62 1.72 39.68
N GLU A 279 -14.92 1.52 39.63
CA GLU A 279 -15.88 2.52 39.17
C GLU A 279 -15.94 3.73 40.10
N GLN A 280 -15.97 3.48 41.41
CA GLN A 280 -15.98 4.56 42.42
C GLN A 280 -14.69 5.37 42.37
N LEU A 281 -13.55 4.67 42.24
CA LEU A 281 -12.24 5.30 42.10
C LEU A 281 -12.15 6.17 40.85
N LEU A 282 -12.59 5.67 39.72
CA LEU A 282 -12.57 6.41 38.43
C LEU A 282 -13.52 7.63 38.48
N SER A 283 -14.68 7.49 39.09
CA SER A 283 -15.60 8.63 39.29
C SER A 283 -14.96 9.71 40.16
N MET A 284 -14.35 9.32 41.28
CA MET A 284 -13.63 10.25 42.19
C MET A 284 -12.48 10.95 41.43
N LEU A 285 -11.65 10.22 40.71
CA LEU A 285 -10.52 10.78 39.96
C LEU A 285 -10.99 11.72 38.84
N THR A 286 -12.10 11.42 38.18
CA THR A 286 -12.70 12.26 37.15
C THR A 286 -13.29 13.54 37.73
N GLU A 287 -14.01 13.46 38.85
CA GLU A 287 -14.58 14.60 39.53
C GLU A 287 -13.50 15.57 40.09
N GLN A 288 -12.38 14.99 40.53
CA GLN A 288 -11.22 15.79 41.00
C GLN A 288 -10.36 16.30 39.86
N ASN A 289 -10.74 16.06 38.58
CA ASN A 289 -9.90 16.36 37.41
C ASN A 289 -8.44 15.87 37.58
N ALA A 290 -8.31 14.68 38.12
CA ALA A 290 -7.02 14.07 38.43
C ALA A 290 -6.31 13.49 37.20
N PHE A 291 -6.33 14.23 36.08
CA PHE A 291 -5.73 13.80 34.80
C PHE A 291 -6.31 12.49 34.24
N VAL A 292 -7.55 12.17 34.62
CA VAL A 292 -8.38 11.08 34.10
C VAL A 292 -9.59 11.69 33.41
N THR A 293 -9.84 11.31 32.18
CA THR A 293 -10.96 11.84 31.39
C THR A 293 -11.89 10.72 30.99
N ARG A 294 -13.19 10.90 31.22
CA ARG A 294 -14.22 10.03 30.67
C ARG A 294 -14.47 10.41 29.21
N LEU A 295 -14.45 9.45 28.31
CA LEU A 295 -14.61 9.70 26.88
C LEU A 295 -16.09 9.97 26.50
N PRO A 296 -16.34 10.55 25.30
CA PRO A 296 -17.69 10.89 24.84
C PRO A 296 -18.66 9.69 24.71
N ASP A 297 -18.15 8.45 24.64
CA ASP A 297 -18.95 7.22 24.65
C ASP A 297 -19.63 6.96 26.01
N GLY A 298 -19.22 7.71 27.05
CA GLY A 298 -19.73 7.59 28.39
C GLY A 298 -19.36 6.32 29.15
N MET A 299 -18.54 5.44 28.57
CA MET A 299 -18.12 4.16 29.14
C MET A 299 -16.61 4.02 29.31
N SER A 300 -15.84 4.66 28.43
CA SER A 300 -14.39 4.55 28.42
C SER A 300 -13.70 5.70 29.15
N TYR A 301 -12.54 5.40 29.72
CA TYR A 301 -11.67 6.32 30.41
C TYR A 301 -10.31 6.37 29.75
N ARG A 302 -9.65 7.52 29.84
CA ARG A 302 -8.28 7.73 29.36
C ARG A 302 -7.50 8.55 30.36
N PHE A 303 -6.26 8.17 30.59
CA PHE A 303 -5.33 8.98 31.36
C PHE A 303 -4.70 10.06 30.49
N HIS A 304 -4.55 11.26 31.06
CA HIS A 304 -3.72 12.28 30.47
C HIS A 304 -2.27 11.80 30.39
N HIS A 305 -1.53 12.22 29.39
CA HIS A 305 -0.15 11.76 29.16
C HIS A 305 0.75 11.83 30.38
N MET A 306 0.73 12.92 31.13
CA MET A 306 1.55 13.05 32.34
C MET A 306 1.20 11.96 33.36
N MET A 307 -0.08 11.70 33.60
CA MET A 307 -0.53 10.62 34.47
C MET A 307 -0.06 9.27 33.93
N LYS A 308 -0.21 9.05 32.62
CA LYS A 308 0.22 7.80 31.98
C LYS A 308 1.71 7.56 32.13
N GLU A 309 2.56 8.55 31.82
CA GLU A 309 4.03 8.41 31.98
C GLU A 309 4.46 8.19 33.43
N CYS A 310 3.84 8.87 34.39
CA CYS A 310 4.13 8.63 35.81
C CYS A 310 3.65 7.25 36.26
N ALA A 311 2.48 6.81 35.79
CA ALA A 311 1.94 5.48 36.03
C ALA A 311 2.83 4.38 35.45
N GLU A 312 3.30 4.54 34.21
CA GLU A 312 4.24 3.60 33.58
C GLU A 312 5.56 3.49 34.38
N ARG A 313 6.11 4.62 34.87
CA ARG A 313 7.31 4.61 35.73
C ARG A 313 7.06 3.84 37.02
N SER A 314 5.93 4.13 37.70
CA SER A 314 5.55 3.44 38.93
C SER A 314 5.33 1.93 38.69
N PHE A 315 4.78 1.55 37.54
CA PHE A 315 4.63 0.15 37.16
C PHE A 315 5.97 -0.55 36.96
N HIS A 316 6.95 0.12 36.32
CA HIS A 316 8.28 -0.43 36.15
C HIS A 316 9.09 -0.58 37.43
N GLU A 317 8.72 0.13 38.51
CA GLU A 317 9.28 -0.03 39.84
C GLU A 317 8.71 -1.23 40.61
N MET A 318 7.62 -1.82 40.13
CA MET A 318 7.04 -3.02 40.69
C MET A 318 7.94 -4.26 40.48
N LYS A 319 7.76 -5.29 41.27
CA LYS A 319 8.44 -6.57 41.09
C LYS A 319 8.11 -7.16 39.71
N VAL A 320 9.10 -7.77 39.09
CA VAL A 320 8.96 -8.35 37.73
C VAL A 320 7.82 -9.35 37.66
N GLU A 321 7.66 -10.19 38.70
CA GLU A 321 6.58 -11.18 38.77
C GLU A 321 5.19 -10.51 38.78
N THR A 322 5.08 -9.37 39.47
CA THR A 322 3.85 -8.60 39.54
C THR A 322 3.56 -7.94 38.18
N GLN A 323 4.60 -7.39 37.53
CA GLN A 323 4.45 -6.84 36.19
C GLN A 323 3.97 -7.90 35.18
N LYS A 324 4.58 -9.12 35.20
CA LYS A 324 4.18 -10.23 34.33
C LYS A 324 2.73 -10.65 34.56
N LEU A 325 2.30 -10.72 35.82
CA LEU A 325 0.92 -11.06 36.19
C LEU A 325 -0.09 -10.06 35.59
N TYR A 326 0.20 -8.75 35.65
CA TYR A 326 -0.67 -7.74 35.07
C TYR A 326 -0.69 -7.79 33.55
N TRP A 327 0.47 -7.97 32.90
CA TRP A 327 0.52 -8.15 31.45
C TRP A 327 -0.23 -9.40 31.01
N GLU A 328 -0.22 -10.48 31.79
CA GLU A 328 -1.02 -11.68 31.50
C GLU A 328 -2.51 -11.41 31.59
N ARG A 329 -2.97 -10.66 32.60
CA ARG A 329 -4.38 -10.25 32.73
C ARG A 329 -4.80 -9.32 31.60
N PHE A 330 -3.97 -8.38 31.18
CA PHE A 330 -4.21 -7.59 29.98
C PHE A 330 -4.31 -8.47 28.73
N GLY A 331 -3.40 -9.41 28.55
CA GLY A 331 -3.41 -10.35 27.44
C GLY A 331 -4.72 -11.13 27.38
N LEU A 332 -5.15 -11.67 28.52
CA LEU A 332 -6.42 -12.42 28.63
C LEU A 332 -7.63 -11.54 28.29
N TRP A 333 -7.68 -10.32 28.81
CA TRP A 333 -8.74 -9.38 28.48
C TRP A 333 -8.81 -9.10 26.98
N TYR A 334 -7.68 -8.74 26.37
CA TYR A 334 -7.60 -8.44 24.94
C TYR A 334 -7.96 -9.67 24.08
N GLU A 335 -7.53 -10.87 24.45
CA GLU A 335 -7.87 -12.11 23.76
C GLU A 335 -9.38 -12.38 23.77
N GLN A 336 -10.04 -12.25 24.92
CA GLN A 336 -11.47 -12.43 25.09
C GLN A 336 -12.28 -11.43 24.26
N HIS A 337 -11.76 -10.21 24.08
CA HIS A 337 -12.38 -9.16 23.28
C HIS A 337 -11.90 -9.14 21.82
N ARG A 338 -11.19 -10.18 21.36
CA ARG A 338 -10.67 -10.33 19.99
C ARG A 338 -9.73 -9.20 19.55
N GLN A 339 -9.09 -8.56 20.48
CA GLN A 339 -8.05 -7.54 20.24
C GLN A 339 -6.67 -8.23 20.18
N TYR A 340 -6.50 -9.14 19.23
CA TYR A 340 -5.39 -10.08 19.18
C TYR A 340 -4.00 -9.42 19.08
N LEU A 341 -3.88 -8.25 18.41
CA LEU A 341 -2.60 -7.53 18.36
C LEU A 341 -2.16 -7.04 19.74
N HIS A 342 -3.10 -6.53 20.53
CA HIS A 342 -2.84 -6.12 21.91
C HIS A 342 -2.57 -7.34 22.81
N ALA A 343 -3.29 -8.44 22.60
CA ALA A 343 -3.07 -9.68 23.32
C ALA A 343 -1.66 -10.23 23.08
N ILE A 344 -1.22 -10.29 21.82
CA ILE A 344 0.16 -10.73 21.47
C ILE A 344 1.20 -9.85 22.15
N ALA A 345 1.04 -8.52 22.11
CA ALA A 345 1.98 -7.60 22.74
C ALA A 345 2.03 -7.76 24.28
N ALA A 346 0.89 -7.99 24.90
CA ALA A 346 0.79 -8.20 26.34
C ALA A 346 1.39 -9.55 26.76
N TYR A 347 1.09 -10.63 26.03
CA TYR A 347 1.65 -11.95 26.29
C TYR A 347 3.16 -12.01 26.02
N GLN A 348 3.69 -11.25 25.07
CA GLN A 348 5.12 -11.12 24.89
C GLN A 348 5.78 -10.45 26.11
N LYS A 349 5.18 -9.41 26.67
CA LYS A 349 5.68 -8.73 27.87
C LYS A 349 5.56 -9.57 29.15
N SER A 350 4.56 -10.43 29.24
CA SER A 350 4.44 -11.40 30.34
C SER A 350 5.31 -12.64 30.15
N GLU A 351 5.92 -12.81 28.98
CA GLU A 351 6.63 -14.04 28.58
C GLU A 351 5.73 -15.29 28.60
N ASN A 352 4.42 -15.11 28.45
CA ASN A 352 3.47 -16.21 28.34
C ASN A 352 3.37 -16.67 26.88
N TYR A 353 4.37 -17.42 26.42
CA TYR A 353 4.47 -17.87 25.02
C TYR A 353 3.39 -18.88 24.66
N ASP A 354 2.86 -19.64 25.65
CA ASP A 354 1.75 -20.56 25.44
C ASP A 354 0.49 -19.82 24.97
N ALA A 355 0.12 -18.77 25.69
CA ALA A 355 -1.01 -17.93 25.32
C ALA A 355 -0.76 -17.17 24.01
N LEU A 356 0.46 -16.70 23.79
CA LEU A 356 0.86 -16.02 22.54
C LEU A 356 0.68 -16.95 21.33
N LEU A 357 1.14 -18.19 21.39
CA LEU A 357 1.01 -19.18 20.32
C LEU A 357 -0.45 -19.60 20.08
N ARG A 358 -1.23 -19.67 21.14
CA ARG A 358 -2.67 -19.94 21.07
C ARG A 358 -3.39 -18.82 20.29
N VAL A 359 -3.05 -17.55 20.53
CA VAL A 359 -3.60 -16.41 19.80
C VAL A 359 -3.18 -16.45 18.33
N ILE A 360 -1.91 -16.73 18.03
CA ILE A 360 -1.42 -16.88 16.65
C ILE A 360 -2.18 -17.99 15.91
N ARG A 361 -2.48 -19.10 16.59
CA ARG A 361 -3.28 -20.18 16.02
C ARG A 361 -4.70 -19.73 15.69
N SER A 362 -5.31 -18.89 16.52
CA SER A 362 -6.74 -18.52 16.42
C SER A 362 -7.06 -17.69 15.18
N ASP A 363 -6.12 -16.89 14.65
CA ASP A 363 -6.32 -16.05 13.47
C ASP A 363 -5.57 -16.54 12.22
N ALA A 364 -5.01 -17.73 12.27
CA ALA A 364 -4.17 -18.32 11.23
C ALA A 364 -3.01 -17.39 10.77
N GLY A 365 -2.55 -16.50 11.66
CA GLY A 365 -1.43 -15.58 11.42
C GLY A 365 -1.72 -14.41 10.50
N ILE A 366 -2.99 -14.10 10.23
CA ILE A 366 -3.38 -12.93 9.42
C ILE A 366 -2.79 -11.66 10.04
N LEU A 367 -2.96 -11.49 11.33
CA LEU A 367 -2.51 -10.32 12.08
C LEU A 367 -0.98 -10.21 12.21
N LEU A 368 -0.24 -11.31 12.08
CA LEU A 368 1.22 -11.27 12.06
C LEU A 368 1.76 -10.40 10.92
N ALA A 369 1.01 -10.24 9.83
CA ALA A 369 1.36 -9.32 8.74
C ALA A 369 1.48 -7.87 9.20
N SER A 370 0.75 -7.50 10.25
CA SER A 370 0.70 -6.15 10.82
C SER A 370 1.79 -5.87 11.85
N LEU A 371 2.55 -6.90 12.25
CA LEU A 371 3.66 -6.77 13.17
C LEU A 371 4.97 -6.54 12.42
N LYS A 372 5.92 -5.86 13.07
CA LYS A 372 7.29 -5.76 12.55
C LYS A 372 7.98 -7.12 12.67
N PRO A 373 8.77 -7.54 11.66
CA PRO A 373 9.50 -8.82 11.71
C PRO A 373 10.33 -9.00 12.98
N GLU A 374 11.00 -7.92 13.42
CA GLU A 374 11.89 -7.93 14.58
C GLU A 374 11.15 -8.31 15.87
N VAL A 375 9.90 -7.87 16.02
CA VAL A 375 9.06 -8.17 17.21
C VAL A 375 8.75 -9.66 17.29
N VAL A 376 8.42 -10.27 16.15
CA VAL A 376 8.08 -11.70 16.10
C VAL A 376 9.33 -12.57 16.21
N LEU A 377 10.45 -12.15 15.61
CA LEU A 377 11.73 -12.84 15.73
C LEU A 377 12.22 -12.83 17.19
N ASP A 378 12.16 -11.68 17.87
CA ASP A 378 12.53 -11.58 19.29
C ASP A 378 11.67 -12.52 20.18
N ALA A 379 10.36 -12.57 19.90
CA ALA A 379 9.47 -13.49 20.61
C ALA A 379 9.81 -14.96 20.36
N LEU A 380 10.15 -15.32 19.12
CA LEU A 380 10.54 -16.68 18.75
C LEU A 380 11.89 -17.09 19.37
N ASP A 381 12.84 -16.18 19.43
CA ASP A 381 14.17 -16.45 20.02
C ASP A 381 14.11 -16.63 21.55
N LYS A 382 13.14 -16.00 22.19
CA LYS A 382 12.89 -16.13 23.64
C LYS A 382 11.96 -17.29 24.00
N CYS A 383 11.15 -17.76 23.04
CA CYS A 383 10.18 -18.82 23.30
C CYS A 383 10.89 -20.18 23.47
N PRO A 384 10.62 -20.92 24.54
CA PRO A 384 11.17 -22.25 24.70
C PRO A 384 10.74 -23.19 23.57
N ALA A 385 11.68 -24.02 23.10
CA ALA A 385 11.40 -24.96 21.99
C ALA A 385 10.26 -25.94 22.34
N GLU A 386 10.18 -26.38 23.59
CA GLU A 386 9.11 -27.27 24.05
C GLU A 386 7.73 -26.61 23.97
N THR A 387 7.65 -25.30 24.27
CA THR A 387 6.41 -24.55 24.13
C THR A 387 6.01 -24.42 22.65
N LEU A 388 6.97 -24.15 21.76
CA LEU A 388 6.72 -24.12 20.32
C LEU A 388 6.22 -25.46 19.79
N LYS A 389 6.81 -26.57 20.20
CA LYS A 389 6.42 -27.93 19.77
C LYS A 389 4.98 -28.28 20.17
N ALA A 390 4.47 -27.75 21.28
CA ALA A 390 3.07 -27.93 21.69
C ALA A 390 2.06 -27.30 20.69
N TYR A 391 2.53 -26.45 19.75
CA TYR A 391 1.67 -25.75 18.80
C TYR A 391 2.11 -25.96 17.34
N PRO A 392 2.07 -27.19 16.77
CA PRO A 392 2.56 -27.47 15.41
C PRO A 392 1.91 -26.58 14.33
N PHE A 393 0.63 -26.26 14.47
CA PHE A 393 -0.06 -25.36 13.54
C PHE A 393 0.47 -23.92 13.61
N ALA A 394 0.78 -23.41 14.80
CA ALA A 394 1.39 -22.09 14.94
C ALA A 394 2.77 -22.03 14.29
N ILE A 395 3.54 -23.13 14.35
CA ILE A 395 4.82 -23.23 13.66
C ILE A 395 4.64 -23.10 12.14
N LEU A 396 3.64 -23.74 11.53
CA LEU A 396 3.33 -23.61 10.09
C LEU A 396 3.03 -22.16 9.72
N VAL A 397 2.20 -21.50 10.48
CA VAL A 397 1.84 -20.09 10.28
C VAL A 397 3.08 -19.20 10.34
N LEU A 398 3.95 -19.44 11.32
CA LEU A 398 5.22 -18.72 11.47
C LEU A 398 6.19 -19.03 10.31
N MET A 399 6.30 -20.28 9.87
CA MET A 399 7.12 -20.65 8.70
C MET A 399 6.69 -19.85 7.45
N ARG A 400 5.40 -19.81 7.17
CA ARG A 400 4.89 -19.03 6.03
C ARG A 400 5.22 -17.54 6.17
N ARG A 401 5.12 -16.99 7.37
CA ARG A 401 5.44 -15.60 7.64
C ARG A 401 6.93 -15.33 7.46
N MET A 402 7.80 -16.23 7.92
CA MET A 402 9.25 -16.15 7.71
C MET A 402 9.60 -16.14 6.22
N PHE A 403 8.92 -16.94 5.41
CA PHE A 403 9.08 -16.90 3.96
C PHE A 403 8.76 -15.51 3.41
N THR A 404 7.61 -14.94 3.78
CA THR A 404 7.17 -13.60 3.30
C THR A 404 8.17 -12.51 3.70
N TRP A 405 8.77 -12.61 4.88
CA TRP A 405 9.79 -11.67 5.39
C TRP A 405 11.22 -12.01 4.94
N ARG A 406 11.39 -12.99 4.03
CA ARG A 406 12.71 -13.46 3.54
C ARG A 406 13.65 -13.98 4.62
N GLN A 407 13.12 -14.45 5.75
CA GLN A 407 13.84 -15.07 6.86
C GLN A 407 13.95 -16.58 6.64
N ILE A 408 14.56 -16.99 5.51
CA ILE A 408 14.62 -18.40 5.10
C ILE A 408 15.36 -19.29 6.09
N PRO A 409 16.50 -18.88 6.71
CA PRO A 409 17.15 -19.71 7.73
C PRO A 409 16.21 -20.01 8.90
N LYS A 410 15.47 -19.01 9.41
CA LYS A 410 14.52 -19.20 10.52
C LYS A 410 13.32 -20.07 10.11
N MET A 411 12.87 -19.94 8.88
CA MET A 411 11.84 -20.83 8.32
C MET A 411 12.26 -22.30 8.34
N LEU A 412 13.51 -22.59 7.95
CA LEU A 412 14.04 -23.96 7.94
C LEU A 412 14.27 -24.51 9.34
N GLU A 413 14.67 -23.68 10.29
CA GLU A 413 14.74 -24.02 11.72
C GLU A 413 13.35 -24.42 12.25
N LEU A 414 12.34 -23.60 11.98
CA LEU A 414 10.95 -23.89 12.36
C LEU A 414 10.42 -25.16 11.69
N LYS A 415 10.80 -25.44 10.43
CA LYS A 415 10.49 -26.71 9.78
C LYS A 415 11.04 -27.90 10.56
N ALA A 416 12.32 -27.86 10.94
CA ALA A 416 12.92 -28.94 11.70
C ALA A 416 12.20 -29.17 13.03
N LEU A 417 11.85 -28.07 13.71
CA LEU A 417 11.07 -28.11 14.95
C LEU A 417 9.68 -28.70 14.76
N LEU A 418 9.00 -28.35 13.64
CA LEU A 418 7.69 -28.90 13.27
C LEU A 418 7.74 -30.42 13.11
N LEU A 419 8.73 -30.93 12.39
CA LEU A 419 8.89 -32.37 12.18
C LEU A 419 9.11 -33.11 13.51
N THR A 420 9.97 -32.56 14.38
CA THR A 420 10.18 -33.09 15.73
C THR A 420 8.88 -33.06 16.56
N ALA A 421 8.16 -31.94 16.52
CA ALA A 421 6.89 -31.81 17.22
C ALA A 421 5.86 -32.85 16.77
N ILE A 422 5.77 -33.13 15.46
CA ILE A 422 4.85 -34.15 14.92
C ILE A 422 5.24 -35.56 15.39
N GLU A 423 6.54 -35.86 15.54
CA GLU A 423 7.03 -37.14 16.03
C GLU A 423 6.78 -37.32 17.52
N GLU A 424 6.95 -36.26 18.31
CA GLU A 424 6.77 -36.25 19.77
C GLU A 424 5.31 -36.20 20.22
N HIS A 425 4.35 -35.92 19.30
CA HIS A 425 2.91 -35.90 19.55
C HIS A 425 2.18 -37.14 18.98
N PRO A 426 2.29 -38.32 19.60
CA PRO A 426 1.64 -39.54 19.11
C PRO A 426 0.11 -39.50 19.15
N GLU A 427 -0.47 -38.59 19.96
CA GLU A 427 -1.92 -38.35 20.07
C GLU A 427 -2.50 -37.64 18.83
N LEU A 428 -1.70 -37.06 17.97
CA LEU A 428 -2.16 -36.50 16.70
C LEU A 428 -2.75 -37.61 15.84
N SER A 429 -3.96 -37.42 15.37
CA SER A 429 -4.58 -38.37 14.41
C SER A 429 -3.75 -38.47 13.14
N ALA A 430 -3.86 -39.57 12.43
CA ALA A 430 -3.20 -39.74 11.13
C ALA A 430 -3.60 -38.64 10.13
N GLU A 431 -4.85 -38.18 10.23
CA GLU A 431 -5.39 -37.10 9.42
C GLU A 431 -4.74 -35.76 9.76
N GLU A 432 -4.65 -35.37 11.03
CA GLU A 432 -4.02 -34.13 11.46
C GLU A 432 -2.54 -34.10 11.12
N ARG A 433 -1.84 -35.22 11.36
CA ARG A 433 -0.43 -35.41 10.98
C ARG A 433 -0.24 -35.22 9.46
N GLY A 434 -1.10 -35.81 8.65
CA GLY A 434 -1.09 -35.68 7.19
C GLY A 434 -1.35 -34.23 6.77
N ASN A 435 -2.29 -33.55 7.40
CA ASN A 435 -2.56 -32.13 7.12
C ASN A 435 -1.38 -31.22 7.47
N LEU A 436 -0.72 -31.42 8.60
CA LEU A 436 0.45 -30.64 9.02
C LEU A 436 1.65 -30.85 8.07
N LEU A 437 1.95 -32.10 7.72
CA LEU A 437 3.04 -32.45 6.80
C LEU A 437 2.77 -31.92 5.39
N GLY A 438 1.57 -32.12 4.88
CA GLY A 438 1.20 -31.64 3.55
C GLY A 438 1.19 -30.12 3.46
N GLU A 439 0.71 -29.43 4.48
CA GLU A 439 0.77 -27.95 4.52
C GLU A 439 2.20 -27.42 4.66
N CYS A 440 3.08 -28.16 5.35
CA CYS A 440 4.51 -27.91 5.37
C CYS A 440 5.12 -28.03 3.96
N ASP A 441 4.79 -29.10 3.21
CA ASP A 441 5.24 -29.30 1.83
C ASP A 441 4.77 -28.15 0.92
N LEU A 442 3.53 -27.66 1.07
CA LEU A 442 3.02 -26.52 0.33
C LEU A 442 3.83 -25.24 0.62
N ILE A 443 4.14 -24.98 1.88
CA ILE A 443 4.97 -23.81 2.26
C ILE A 443 6.38 -23.94 1.69
N LEU A 444 6.96 -25.13 1.72
CA LEU A 444 8.28 -25.41 1.13
C LEU A 444 8.27 -25.25 -0.40
N SER A 445 7.15 -25.50 -1.07
CA SER A 445 7.07 -25.33 -2.52
C SER A 445 7.30 -23.87 -2.95
N PHE A 446 7.05 -22.90 -2.07
CA PHE A 446 7.36 -21.49 -2.34
C PHE A 446 8.85 -21.20 -2.48
N LEU A 447 9.73 -22.03 -1.89
CA LEU A 447 11.17 -21.91 -2.08
C LEU A 447 11.61 -22.31 -3.50
N CYS A 448 10.81 -23.15 -4.16
CA CYS A 448 11.03 -23.58 -5.56
C CYS A 448 10.47 -22.56 -6.57
N TYR A 449 9.71 -21.64 -6.15
CA TYR A 449 8.83 -20.60 -6.74
C TYR A 449 8.54 -20.68 -8.25
N ASN A 450 9.48 -20.91 -9.14
CA ASN A 450 9.26 -21.10 -10.59
C ASN A 450 9.77 -22.43 -11.14
N ASP A 451 10.25 -23.32 -10.30
CA ASP A 451 10.59 -24.70 -10.71
C ASP A 451 9.36 -25.59 -10.55
N ILE A 452 8.54 -25.64 -11.61
CA ILE A 452 7.30 -26.40 -11.57
C ILE A 452 7.51 -27.89 -11.29
N ARG A 453 8.63 -28.48 -11.70
CA ARG A 453 8.94 -29.87 -11.39
C ARG A 453 9.24 -30.09 -9.91
N ALA A 454 10.01 -29.19 -9.30
CA ALA A 454 10.28 -29.23 -7.88
C ALA A 454 9.01 -28.95 -7.06
N MET A 455 8.20 -27.98 -7.50
CA MET A 455 6.90 -27.66 -6.89
C MET A 455 5.93 -28.86 -7.01
N SER A 456 5.84 -29.48 -8.16
CA SER A 456 4.95 -30.62 -8.44
C SER A 456 5.18 -31.77 -7.47
N ARG A 457 6.42 -32.10 -7.16
CA ARG A 457 6.74 -33.16 -6.17
C ARG A 457 6.10 -32.85 -4.81
N LEU A 458 6.26 -31.61 -4.35
CA LEU A 458 5.70 -31.16 -3.08
C LEU A 458 4.17 -31.05 -3.10
N HIS A 459 3.59 -30.56 -4.20
CA HIS A 459 2.14 -30.48 -4.37
C HIS A 459 1.47 -31.87 -4.42
N ARG A 460 2.09 -32.83 -5.09
CA ARG A 460 1.62 -34.23 -5.12
C ARG A 460 1.70 -34.87 -3.74
N SER A 461 2.82 -34.65 -3.01
CA SER A 461 3.00 -35.09 -1.63
C SER A 461 1.92 -34.50 -0.72
N ALA A 462 1.71 -33.19 -0.78
CA ALA A 462 0.67 -32.51 -0.03
C ALA A 462 -0.73 -33.03 -0.36
N SER A 463 -1.05 -33.18 -1.66
CA SER A 463 -2.37 -33.70 -2.12
C SER A 463 -2.64 -35.13 -1.68
N ALA A 464 -1.61 -35.95 -1.51
CA ALA A 464 -1.74 -37.32 -1.02
C ALA A 464 -1.95 -37.40 0.50
N GLN A 465 -1.43 -36.43 1.25
CA GLN A 465 -1.44 -36.44 2.72
C GLN A 465 -2.63 -35.66 3.32
N MET A 466 -3.06 -34.58 2.66
CA MET A 466 -4.06 -33.67 3.20
C MET A 466 -5.49 -34.15 2.92
N SER A 467 -6.31 -34.09 3.95
CA SER A 467 -7.76 -34.37 3.89
C SER A 467 -8.60 -33.09 3.73
N ARG A 468 -8.02 -31.91 4.00
CA ARG A 468 -8.63 -30.60 3.89
C ARG A 468 -7.71 -29.60 3.16
N PRO A 469 -8.25 -28.48 2.64
CA PRO A 469 -7.42 -27.39 2.13
C PRO A 469 -6.53 -26.78 3.21
N ALA A 470 -5.42 -26.20 2.80
CA ALA A 470 -4.48 -25.47 3.64
C ALA A 470 -5.17 -24.26 4.30
N ILE A 471 -4.93 -24.08 5.59
CA ILE A 471 -5.44 -22.94 6.34
C ILE A 471 -4.48 -21.75 6.22
N SER A 472 -3.17 -22.00 6.14
CA SER A 472 -2.15 -20.95 6.03
C SER A 472 -2.11 -20.27 4.66
N ILE A 473 -2.80 -20.78 3.64
CA ILE A 473 -2.82 -20.24 2.27
C ILE A 473 -4.19 -19.66 1.97
N GLN A 474 -4.24 -18.34 1.70
CA GLN A 474 -5.47 -17.67 1.31
C GLN A 474 -5.73 -17.88 -0.18
N SER A 475 -6.90 -18.41 -0.55
CA SER A 475 -7.27 -18.70 -1.95
C SER A 475 -7.45 -17.44 -2.82
N SER A 476 -7.68 -16.28 -2.22
CA SER A 476 -7.81 -14.99 -2.92
C SER A 476 -6.48 -14.25 -3.12
N GLY A 477 -5.35 -14.81 -2.64
CA GLY A 477 -4.04 -14.18 -2.74
C GLY A 477 -3.46 -14.16 -4.16
N GLY A 478 -2.36 -13.43 -4.34
CA GLY A 478 -1.62 -13.39 -5.61
C GLY A 478 -0.81 -14.67 -5.83
N TRP A 479 -1.11 -15.42 -6.89
CA TRP A 479 -0.42 -16.67 -7.24
C TRP A 479 0.88 -16.44 -8.00
N THR A 480 0.93 -15.41 -8.87
CA THR A 480 2.09 -15.11 -9.72
C THR A 480 3.13 -14.20 -9.07
N PHE A 481 3.05 -13.95 -7.78
CA PHE A 481 3.92 -13.01 -7.07
C PHE A 481 4.01 -11.61 -7.71
N GLY A 482 2.95 -11.17 -8.40
CA GLY A 482 2.89 -9.88 -9.07
C GLY A 482 3.40 -9.91 -10.53
N SER A 483 3.68 -11.06 -11.10
CA SER A 483 3.90 -11.20 -12.55
C SER A 483 2.57 -11.08 -13.31
N PRO A 484 2.51 -10.32 -14.41
CA PRO A 484 1.33 -10.25 -15.29
C PRO A 484 1.19 -11.47 -16.21
N SER A 485 2.16 -12.38 -16.19
CA SER A 485 2.23 -13.55 -17.09
C SER A 485 2.68 -14.79 -16.34
N VAL A 486 1.97 -15.88 -16.54
CA VAL A 486 2.31 -17.20 -16.00
C VAL A 486 3.53 -17.76 -16.75
N LEU A 487 3.55 -17.64 -18.07
CA LEU A 487 4.64 -18.15 -18.90
C LEU A 487 5.96 -17.44 -18.59
N MET A 488 5.96 -16.09 -18.44
CA MET A 488 7.16 -15.35 -18.08
C MET A 488 7.75 -15.82 -16.75
N MET A 489 6.90 -16.26 -15.82
CA MET A 489 7.34 -16.75 -14.52
C MET A 489 7.90 -18.17 -14.59
N PHE A 490 7.28 -19.09 -15.34
CA PHE A 490 7.57 -20.53 -15.28
C PHE A 490 8.42 -21.07 -16.44
N TYR A 491 8.64 -20.28 -17.51
CA TYR A 491 9.54 -20.67 -18.58
C TYR A 491 11.00 -20.41 -18.21
N ARG A 492 11.74 -21.48 -17.90
CA ARG A 492 13.05 -21.42 -17.26
C ARG A 492 14.25 -21.50 -18.23
N ALA A 493 14.09 -22.12 -19.36
CA ALA A 493 15.19 -22.32 -20.30
C ALA A 493 14.67 -22.52 -21.73
N PRO A 494 15.44 -22.11 -22.76
CA PRO A 494 15.16 -22.42 -24.15
C PRO A 494 15.01 -23.94 -24.40
N GLY A 495 13.98 -24.32 -25.13
CA GLY A 495 13.67 -25.73 -25.44
C GLY A 495 12.90 -26.48 -24.33
N ALA A 496 12.56 -25.78 -23.23
CA ALA A 496 11.87 -26.42 -22.10
C ALA A 496 10.33 -26.25 -22.13
N LEU A 497 9.76 -25.58 -23.14
CA LEU A 497 8.36 -25.20 -23.16
C LEU A 497 7.41 -26.38 -23.00
N GLU A 498 7.52 -27.39 -23.89
CA GLU A 498 6.58 -28.51 -23.88
C GLU A 498 6.61 -29.28 -22.55
N SER A 499 7.80 -29.47 -22.00
CA SER A 499 7.95 -30.16 -20.71
C SER A 499 7.40 -29.35 -19.55
N ALA A 500 7.52 -28.01 -19.61
CA ALA A 500 6.96 -27.11 -18.58
C ALA A 500 5.42 -27.07 -18.65
N LEU A 501 4.84 -27.03 -19.84
CA LEU A 501 3.39 -27.09 -20.04
C LEU A 501 2.80 -28.42 -19.56
N THR A 502 3.43 -29.54 -19.90
CA THR A 502 2.99 -30.88 -19.46
C THR A 502 3.02 -30.98 -17.93
N GLU A 503 4.13 -30.55 -17.30
CA GLU A 503 4.26 -30.60 -15.83
C GLU A 503 3.26 -29.66 -15.13
N MET A 504 2.96 -28.50 -15.73
CA MET A 504 1.97 -27.58 -15.21
C MET A 504 0.58 -28.22 -15.24
N ASP A 505 0.17 -28.80 -16.34
CA ASP A 505 -1.11 -29.50 -16.48
C ASP A 505 -1.27 -30.63 -15.46
N GLU A 506 -0.20 -31.38 -15.20
CA GLU A 506 -0.23 -32.51 -14.27
C GLU A 506 -0.15 -32.05 -12.79
N CYS A 507 0.52 -30.93 -12.50
CA CYS A 507 0.74 -30.44 -11.16
C CYS A 507 -0.47 -29.69 -10.58
N MET A 508 -1.07 -28.82 -11.38
CA MET A 508 -2.06 -27.86 -10.86
C MET A 508 -3.31 -28.50 -10.25
N PRO A 509 -3.86 -29.61 -10.75
CA PRO A 509 -4.98 -30.30 -10.08
C PRO A 509 -4.67 -30.71 -8.64
N HIS A 510 -3.43 -31.13 -8.36
CA HIS A 510 -3.00 -31.49 -7.02
C HIS A 510 -2.93 -30.27 -6.10
N TYR A 511 -2.44 -29.14 -6.64
CA TYR A 511 -2.38 -27.89 -5.94
C TYR A 511 -3.77 -27.33 -5.62
N TYR A 512 -4.68 -27.29 -6.60
CA TYR A 512 -6.05 -26.79 -6.43
C TYR A 512 -6.82 -27.53 -5.35
N LYS A 513 -6.68 -28.85 -5.30
CA LYS A 513 -7.33 -29.70 -4.30
C LYS A 513 -7.00 -29.26 -2.88
N VAL A 514 -5.75 -28.86 -2.60
CA VAL A 514 -5.26 -28.57 -1.25
C VAL A 514 -5.15 -27.08 -0.94
N THR A 515 -5.50 -26.19 -1.88
CA THR A 515 -5.42 -24.73 -1.69
C THR A 515 -6.73 -24.01 -1.96
N ASN A 516 -7.84 -24.74 -1.98
CA ASN A 516 -9.15 -24.18 -2.29
C ASN A 516 -9.16 -23.39 -3.60
N HIS A 517 -8.65 -24.02 -4.68
CA HIS A 517 -8.58 -23.46 -6.05
C HIS A 517 -7.72 -22.21 -6.23
N HIS A 518 -6.79 -21.91 -5.30
CA HIS A 518 -5.84 -20.81 -5.46
C HIS A 518 -5.06 -20.94 -6.77
N GLY A 519 -5.03 -19.88 -7.59
CA GLY A 519 -4.35 -19.86 -8.90
C GLY A 519 -5.04 -20.67 -10.00
N GLN A 520 -6.31 -21.08 -9.86
CA GLN A 520 -7.03 -21.87 -10.86
C GLN A 520 -7.02 -21.17 -12.23
N GLY A 521 -6.69 -21.95 -13.25
CA GLY A 521 -6.55 -21.51 -14.62
C GLY A 521 -5.11 -21.23 -15.06
N ALA A 522 -4.13 -21.33 -14.14
CA ALA A 522 -2.74 -21.02 -14.45
C ALA A 522 -2.18 -21.88 -15.59
N GLU A 523 -2.48 -23.20 -15.64
CA GLU A 523 -2.07 -24.12 -16.71
C GLU A 523 -2.65 -23.72 -18.08
N THR A 524 -3.92 -23.33 -18.08
CA THR A 524 -4.62 -22.91 -19.31
C THR A 524 -4.10 -21.55 -19.80
N ILE A 525 -3.85 -20.60 -18.88
CA ILE A 525 -3.23 -19.31 -19.22
C ILE A 525 -1.83 -19.52 -19.79
N MET A 526 -1.00 -20.31 -19.13
CA MET A 526 0.37 -20.57 -19.59
C MET A 526 0.38 -21.14 -21.01
N ARG A 527 -0.54 -22.06 -21.32
CA ARG A 527 -0.72 -22.63 -22.66
C ARG A 527 -1.16 -21.58 -23.68
N ALA A 528 -2.13 -20.74 -23.34
CA ALA A 528 -2.59 -19.63 -24.17
C ALA A 528 -1.46 -18.65 -24.49
N GLU A 529 -0.65 -18.28 -23.49
CA GLU A 529 0.51 -17.41 -23.66
C GLU A 529 1.60 -18.03 -24.52
N ALA A 530 1.85 -19.33 -24.39
CA ALA A 530 2.80 -20.07 -25.23
C ALA A 530 2.37 -20.06 -26.69
N LEU A 531 1.10 -20.39 -26.98
CA LEU A 531 0.51 -20.35 -28.32
C LEU A 531 0.59 -18.93 -28.93
N PHE A 532 0.31 -17.91 -28.13
CA PHE A 532 0.50 -16.50 -28.54
C PHE A 532 1.96 -16.21 -28.88
N CYS A 533 2.90 -16.56 -28.03
CA CYS A 533 4.34 -16.35 -28.27
C CYS A 533 4.81 -17.07 -29.55
N GLN A 534 4.18 -18.16 -29.90
CA GLN A 534 4.41 -18.87 -31.16
C GLN A 534 3.68 -18.26 -32.38
N GLY A 535 2.86 -17.23 -32.22
CA GLY A 535 2.06 -16.59 -33.28
C GLY A 535 0.85 -17.44 -33.73
N ARG A 536 0.35 -18.33 -32.85
CA ARG A 536 -0.83 -19.17 -33.08
C ARG A 536 -2.07 -18.51 -32.46
N PHE A 537 -2.52 -17.41 -33.06
CA PHE A 537 -3.50 -16.51 -32.43
C PHE A 537 -4.88 -17.14 -32.19
N THR A 538 -5.38 -17.94 -33.15
CA THR A 538 -6.68 -18.62 -33.00
C THR A 538 -6.67 -19.60 -31.82
N ASP A 539 -5.62 -20.40 -31.74
CA ASP A 539 -5.48 -21.40 -30.68
C ASP A 539 -5.27 -20.71 -29.32
N ALA A 540 -4.45 -19.62 -29.29
CA ALA A 540 -4.25 -18.81 -28.10
C ALA A 540 -5.57 -18.19 -27.61
N HIS A 541 -6.42 -17.70 -28.50
CA HIS A 541 -7.72 -17.15 -28.17
C HIS A 541 -8.67 -18.21 -27.58
N ILE A 542 -8.70 -19.39 -28.15
CA ILE A 542 -9.51 -20.51 -27.64
C ILE A 542 -9.11 -20.85 -26.20
N GLU A 543 -7.82 -21.03 -25.94
CA GLU A 543 -7.34 -21.33 -24.58
C GLU A 543 -7.55 -20.16 -23.62
N LEU A 544 -7.43 -18.92 -24.09
CA LEU A 544 -7.72 -17.74 -23.28
C LEU A 544 -9.19 -17.68 -22.83
N GLU A 545 -10.14 -18.01 -23.73
CA GLU A 545 -11.56 -18.06 -23.38
C GLU A 545 -11.87 -19.18 -22.37
N ARG A 546 -11.19 -20.32 -22.47
CA ARG A 546 -11.28 -21.40 -21.48
C ARG A 546 -10.77 -20.93 -20.12
N ALA A 547 -9.63 -20.23 -20.09
CA ALA A 547 -9.08 -19.67 -18.86
C ALA A 547 -10.05 -18.69 -18.20
N TYR A 548 -10.63 -17.77 -18.96
CA TYR A 548 -11.65 -16.85 -18.43
C TYR A 548 -12.87 -17.57 -17.85
N ALA A 549 -13.31 -18.67 -18.45
CA ALA A 549 -14.41 -19.46 -17.92
C ALA A 549 -14.07 -20.09 -16.57
N GLN A 550 -12.91 -20.74 -16.45
CA GLN A 550 -12.41 -21.34 -15.21
C GLN A 550 -12.27 -20.31 -14.08
N ILE A 551 -11.71 -19.14 -14.39
CA ILE A 551 -11.46 -18.07 -13.43
C ILE A 551 -12.76 -17.47 -12.87
N ARG A 552 -13.80 -17.34 -13.73
CA ARG A 552 -15.10 -16.81 -13.31
C ARG A 552 -15.73 -17.64 -12.22
N GLU A 553 -15.58 -18.97 -12.28
CA GLU A 553 -16.11 -19.88 -11.28
C GLU A 553 -15.37 -19.78 -9.95
N SER A 554 -14.07 -19.49 -9.97
CA SER A 554 -13.20 -19.48 -8.78
C SER A 554 -12.92 -18.10 -8.20
N GLY A 555 -13.25 -17.00 -8.89
CA GLY A 555 -13.04 -15.64 -8.42
C GLY A 555 -11.56 -15.21 -8.30
N GLN A 556 -10.67 -15.80 -9.10
CA GLN A 556 -9.23 -15.56 -9.04
C GLN A 556 -8.82 -14.26 -9.76
N VAL A 557 -8.78 -13.12 -9.03
CA VAL A 557 -8.46 -11.80 -9.59
C VAL A 557 -7.08 -11.76 -10.24
N ASN A 558 -6.06 -12.35 -9.62
CA ASN A 558 -4.71 -12.40 -10.16
C ASN A 558 -4.69 -13.09 -11.54
N MET A 559 -5.36 -14.23 -11.66
CA MET A 559 -5.43 -14.97 -12.92
C MET A 559 -6.22 -14.20 -13.98
N ALA A 560 -7.27 -13.49 -13.60
CA ALA A 560 -8.02 -12.63 -14.52
C ALA A 560 -7.13 -11.51 -15.11
N LEU A 561 -6.26 -10.92 -14.31
CA LEU A 561 -5.31 -9.91 -14.79
C LEU A 561 -4.24 -10.50 -15.72
N CYS A 562 -3.81 -11.74 -15.51
CA CYS A 562 -2.95 -12.45 -16.45
C CYS A 562 -3.66 -12.72 -17.79
N CYS A 563 -4.94 -13.11 -17.76
CA CYS A 563 -5.76 -13.23 -18.96
C CYS A 563 -5.89 -11.90 -19.70
N ASP A 564 -6.13 -10.79 -18.97
CA ASP A 564 -6.24 -9.47 -19.56
C ASP A 564 -4.94 -9.04 -20.24
N PHE A 565 -3.78 -9.32 -19.63
CA PHE A 565 -2.48 -9.02 -20.21
C PHE A 565 -2.30 -9.71 -21.57
N LEU A 566 -2.71 -10.97 -21.66
CA LEU A 566 -2.69 -11.70 -22.93
C LEU A 566 -3.75 -11.18 -23.90
N SER A 567 -4.99 -10.96 -23.44
CA SER A 567 -6.11 -10.48 -24.27
C SER A 567 -5.80 -9.16 -24.96
N TRP A 568 -5.26 -8.20 -24.23
CA TRP A 568 -4.90 -6.90 -24.82
C TRP A 568 -3.73 -6.99 -25.79
N ARG A 569 -2.72 -7.82 -25.53
CA ARG A 569 -1.63 -8.07 -26.48
C ARG A 569 -2.15 -8.78 -27.73
N LEU A 570 -3.02 -9.77 -27.57
CA LEU A 570 -3.59 -10.53 -28.68
C LEU A 570 -4.41 -9.62 -29.62
N SER A 571 -5.18 -8.66 -29.07
CA SER A 571 -5.97 -7.72 -29.84
C SER A 571 -5.14 -6.77 -30.73
N LEU A 572 -3.84 -6.62 -30.47
CA LEU A 572 -2.94 -5.86 -31.36
C LEU A 572 -2.58 -6.64 -32.64
N HIS A 573 -2.65 -7.96 -32.61
CA HIS A 573 -2.13 -8.84 -33.64
C HIS A 573 -3.17 -9.69 -34.32
N ALA A 574 -4.35 -9.86 -33.73
CA ALA A 574 -5.47 -10.64 -34.27
C ALA A 574 -6.76 -9.79 -34.26
N ASP A 575 -7.73 -10.18 -35.06
CA ASP A 575 -9.07 -9.59 -35.06
C ASP A 575 -9.92 -10.24 -33.95
N VAL A 576 -9.57 -9.88 -32.70
CA VAL A 576 -10.17 -10.40 -31.49
C VAL A 576 -10.61 -9.21 -30.64
N GLU A 577 -11.87 -9.19 -30.24
CA GLU A 577 -12.36 -8.18 -29.31
C GLU A 577 -11.78 -8.39 -27.92
N GLN A 578 -11.42 -7.29 -27.28
CA GLN A 578 -11.02 -7.30 -25.87
C GLN A 578 -12.24 -7.59 -25.01
N ARG A 579 -12.12 -8.52 -24.08
CA ARG A 579 -13.22 -8.89 -23.17
C ARG A 579 -13.59 -7.75 -22.23
N TYR A 580 -12.61 -6.99 -21.78
CA TYR A 580 -12.76 -5.82 -20.92
C TYR A 580 -11.93 -4.68 -21.47
N THR A 581 -12.48 -3.48 -21.42
CA THR A 581 -11.69 -2.25 -21.60
C THR A 581 -10.83 -1.99 -20.37
N PHE A 582 -9.80 -1.17 -20.52
CA PHE A 582 -8.97 -0.74 -19.38
C PHE A 582 -9.80 -0.06 -18.29
N ALA A 583 -10.76 0.78 -18.66
CA ALA A 583 -11.62 1.51 -17.73
C ALA A 583 -12.56 0.57 -16.96
N GLU A 584 -13.18 -0.41 -17.64
CA GLU A 584 -14.06 -1.38 -16.99
C GLU A 584 -13.29 -2.24 -15.99
N ARG A 585 -12.10 -2.76 -16.38
CA ARG A 585 -11.28 -3.55 -15.47
C ARG A 585 -10.78 -2.71 -14.30
N TYR A 586 -10.37 -1.47 -14.51
CA TYR A 586 -9.96 -0.56 -13.44
C TYR A 586 -11.10 -0.33 -12.43
N ALA A 587 -12.30 -0.02 -12.92
CA ALA A 587 -13.48 0.17 -12.07
C ALA A 587 -13.84 -1.09 -11.26
N ASP A 588 -13.66 -2.29 -11.84
CA ASP A 588 -13.88 -3.56 -11.14
C ASP A 588 -12.86 -3.77 -10.03
N LEU A 589 -11.57 -3.47 -10.30
CA LEU A 589 -10.49 -3.63 -9.34
C LEU A 589 -10.59 -2.70 -8.14
N LEU A 590 -11.15 -1.50 -8.29
CA LEU A 590 -11.36 -0.57 -7.19
C LEU A 590 -12.19 -1.18 -6.05
N ARG A 591 -13.07 -2.13 -6.35
CA ARG A 591 -13.91 -2.82 -5.34
C ARG A 591 -13.13 -3.68 -4.36
N TYR A 592 -11.91 -4.10 -4.74
CA TYR A 592 -11.08 -4.97 -3.88
C TYR A 592 -10.22 -4.18 -2.90
N HIS A 593 -10.11 -2.85 -3.05
CA HIS A 593 -9.28 -1.98 -2.22
C HIS A 593 -7.84 -2.50 -2.01
N ASP A 594 -7.31 -3.20 -3.01
CA ASP A 594 -5.98 -3.81 -2.99
C ASP A 594 -5.08 -3.19 -4.07
N ALA A 595 -4.07 -2.46 -3.61
CA ALA A 595 -3.11 -1.80 -4.49
C ALA A 595 -2.31 -2.79 -5.36
N SER A 596 -2.14 -4.03 -4.93
CA SER A 596 -1.39 -5.04 -5.69
C SER A 596 -2.04 -5.31 -7.05
N TRP A 597 -3.38 -5.37 -7.09
CA TRP A 597 -4.12 -5.58 -8.33
C TRP A 597 -4.03 -4.37 -9.27
N LEU A 598 -4.02 -3.17 -8.72
CA LEU A 598 -3.88 -1.95 -9.50
C LEU A 598 -2.46 -1.79 -10.06
N ASN A 599 -1.45 -2.21 -9.31
CA ASN A 599 -0.07 -2.24 -9.81
C ASN A 599 0.06 -3.21 -10.99
N LEU A 600 -0.59 -4.37 -10.92
CA LEU A 600 -0.59 -5.35 -12.00
C LEU A 600 -1.38 -4.86 -13.22
N TRP A 601 -2.53 -4.22 -13.02
CA TRP A 601 -3.29 -3.54 -14.06
C TRP A 601 -2.46 -2.41 -14.71
N SER A 602 -1.78 -1.60 -13.90
CA SER A 602 -0.93 -0.51 -14.39
C SER A 602 0.22 -1.05 -15.26
N ALA A 603 0.83 -2.17 -14.88
CA ALA A 603 1.86 -2.83 -15.68
C ALA A 603 1.30 -3.29 -17.04
N THR A 604 0.14 -3.92 -17.04
CA THR A 604 -0.53 -4.39 -18.24
C THR A 604 -0.91 -3.22 -19.17
N SER A 605 -1.49 -2.16 -18.61
CA SER A 605 -1.82 -0.95 -19.35
C SER A 605 -0.58 -0.25 -19.91
N ALA A 606 0.48 -0.14 -19.11
CA ALA A 606 1.74 0.47 -19.54
C ALA A 606 2.36 -0.29 -20.71
N TYR A 607 2.42 -1.62 -20.65
CA TYR A 607 2.98 -2.43 -21.73
C TYR A 607 2.19 -2.27 -23.04
N TYR A 608 0.85 -2.35 -22.98
CA TYR A 608 -0.02 -2.19 -24.12
C TYR A 608 0.13 -0.81 -24.80
N HIS A 609 0.06 0.27 -24.00
CA HIS A 609 0.17 1.61 -24.54
C HIS A 609 1.60 1.94 -25.04
N ALA A 610 2.63 1.37 -24.40
CA ALA A 610 4.01 1.49 -24.88
C ALA A 610 4.20 0.82 -26.25
N LEU A 611 3.62 -0.36 -26.49
CA LEU A 611 3.65 -1.03 -27.78
C LEU A 611 2.97 -0.20 -28.89
N ARG A 612 1.96 0.58 -28.54
CA ARG A 612 1.24 1.48 -29.47
C ARG A 612 1.89 2.86 -29.62
N GLY A 613 2.91 3.17 -28.82
CA GLY A 613 3.51 4.51 -28.78
C GLY A 613 2.62 5.58 -28.16
N GLU A 614 1.57 5.22 -27.44
CA GLU A 614 0.61 6.11 -26.77
C GLU A 614 1.13 6.50 -25.38
N THR A 615 2.20 7.28 -25.34
CA THR A 615 2.92 7.61 -24.10
C THR A 615 2.10 8.45 -23.12
N ASP A 616 1.12 9.18 -23.59
CA ASP A 616 0.18 9.99 -22.82
C ASP A 616 -0.85 9.15 -22.02
N LYS A 617 -1.05 7.89 -22.41
CA LYS A 617 -1.97 6.96 -21.74
C LYS A 617 -1.29 6.00 -20.77
N ILE A 618 0.05 6.06 -20.67
CA ILE A 618 0.79 5.19 -19.76
C ILE A 618 0.55 5.63 -18.31
N PRO A 619 0.17 4.71 -17.41
CA PRO A 619 -0.03 5.03 -15.99
C PRO A 619 1.18 5.71 -15.36
N GLU A 620 0.91 6.63 -14.42
CA GLU A 620 1.91 7.54 -13.85
C GLU A 620 3.11 6.81 -13.24
N VAL A 621 2.88 5.70 -12.56
CA VAL A 621 3.95 4.88 -11.94
C VAL A 621 4.99 4.39 -12.94
N PHE A 622 4.59 4.14 -14.19
CA PHE A 622 5.46 3.72 -15.27
C PHE A 622 5.97 4.91 -16.11
N SER A 623 5.12 5.90 -16.39
CA SER A 623 5.51 7.06 -17.20
C SER A 623 6.54 7.94 -16.49
N GLN A 624 6.51 8.00 -15.15
CA GLN A 624 7.46 8.72 -14.30
C GLN A 624 8.55 7.82 -13.69
N HIS A 625 8.54 6.51 -13.99
CA HIS A 625 9.53 5.54 -13.51
C HIS A 625 9.64 5.42 -11.98
N CYS A 626 8.52 5.39 -11.30
CA CYS A 626 8.40 5.30 -9.84
C CYS A 626 8.19 3.87 -9.33
N LEU A 627 8.76 2.85 -10.00
CA LEU A 627 8.63 1.45 -9.56
C LEU A 627 9.21 1.16 -8.17
N SER A 628 10.15 2.00 -7.70
CA SER A 628 10.68 1.92 -6.33
C SER A 628 9.66 2.24 -5.26
N ASP A 629 8.60 2.97 -5.62
CA ASP A 629 7.60 3.48 -4.68
C ASP A 629 6.45 2.50 -4.44
N ILE A 630 6.42 1.42 -5.22
CA ILE A 630 5.41 0.37 -5.07
C ILE A 630 5.97 -0.85 -4.35
N ASN A 631 5.13 -1.43 -3.49
CA ASN A 631 5.49 -2.66 -2.78
C ASN A 631 5.30 -3.88 -3.67
N MET A 632 6.41 -4.42 -4.18
CA MET A 632 6.41 -5.62 -5.03
C MET A 632 7.14 -6.78 -4.39
N LEU A 633 6.62 -7.98 -4.61
CA LEU A 633 7.35 -9.19 -4.29
C LEU A 633 8.55 -9.36 -5.23
N ALA A 634 9.67 -9.80 -4.69
CA ALA A 634 10.92 -9.93 -5.45
C ALA A 634 10.80 -10.78 -6.74
N PRO A 635 10.02 -11.88 -6.77
CA PRO A 635 9.87 -12.68 -7.99
C PRO A 635 9.19 -11.94 -9.15
N GLY A 636 8.26 -11.03 -8.90
CA GLY A 636 7.56 -10.26 -9.94
C GLY A 636 8.36 -9.08 -10.49
N LYS A 637 9.38 -8.62 -9.77
CA LYS A 637 10.12 -7.41 -10.12
C LYS A 637 10.76 -7.43 -11.52
N PRO A 638 11.42 -8.50 -11.99
CA PRO A 638 12.02 -8.53 -13.32
C PRO A 638 11.02 -8.33 -14.47
N MET A 639 9.78 -8.81 -14.31
CA MET A 639 8.70 -8.60 -15.29
C MET A 639 8.29 -7.12 -15.34
N MET A 640 8.16 -6.47 -14.18
CA MET A 640 7.85 -5.04 -14.10
C MET A 640 8.95 -4.18 -14.70
N GLU A 641 10.21 -4.51 -14.45
CA GLU A 641 11.36 -3.81 -15.03
C GLU A 641 11.47 -4.02 -16.55
N MET A 642 11.10 -5.18 -17.07
CA MET A 642 11.00 -5.46 -18.50
C MET A 642 9.89 -4.61 -19.15
N ILE A 643 8.73 -4.49 -18.48
CA ILE A 643 7.63 -3.61 -18.93
C ILE A 643 8.08 -2.15 -18.93
N GLU A 644 8.79 -1.70 -17.92
CA GLU A 644 9.35 -0.37 -17.85
C GLU A 644 10.39 -0.10 -18.97
N ASN A 645 11.17 -1.10 -19.37
CA ASN A 645 12.03 -1.01 -20.54
C ASN A 645 11.23 -0.72 -21.81
N GLN A 646 10.04 -1.35 -21.98
CA GLN A 646 9.18 -1.06 -23.12
C GLN A 646 8.66 0.39 -23.10
N VAL A 647 8.37 0.91 -21.90
CA VAL A 647 8.01 2.32 -21.72
C VAL A 647 9.17 3.24 -22.08
N TYR A 648 10.39 2.95 -21.65
CA TYR A 648 11.58 3.71 -22.06
C TYR A 648 11.80 3.71 -23.58
N LEU A 649 11.56 2.57 -24.25
CA LEU A 649 11.62 2.50 -25.72
C LEU A 649 10.59 3.42 -26.36
N ALA A 650 9.34 3.39 -25.90
CA ALA A 650 8.26 4.23 -26.40
C ALA A 650 8.53 5.73 -26.20
N GLN A 651 9.17 6.09 -25.09
CA GLN A 651 9.56 7.47 -24.76
C GLN A 651 10.86 7.92 -25.43
N GLY A 652 11.53 7.05 -26.19
CA GLY A 652 12.83 7.38 -26.83
C GLY A 652 14.03 7.39 -25.88
N SER A 653 13.89 6.88 -24.65
CA SER A 653 14.93 6.86 -23.61
C SER A 653 15.88 5.65 -23.75
N TYR A 654 16.40 5.41 -24.96
CA TYR A 654 17.17 4.21 -25.35
C TYR A 654 18.42 3.97 -24.49
N ALA A 655 19.11 5.01 -24.10
CA ALA A 655 20.31 4.88 -23.25
C ALA A 655 20.00 4.28 -21.88
N LYS A 656 18.80 4.54 -21.32
CA LYS A 656 18.37 3.95 -20.05
C LYS A 656 18.11 2.45 -20.17
N VAL A 657 17.52 2.01 -21.28
CA VAL A 657 17.32 0.56 -21.56
C VAL A 657 18.66 -0.15 -21.58
N VAL A 658 19.64 0.38 -22.34
CA VAL A 658 20.98 -0.21 -22.42
C VAL A 658 21.69 -0.20 -21.06
N GLY A 659 21.62 0.91 -20.32
CA GLY A 659 22.34 1.07 -19.05
C GLY A 659 21.90 0.09 -17.96
N ARG A 660 20.64 -0.39 -17.99
CA ARG A 660 20.10 -1.32 -16.98
C ARG A 660 20.03 -2.77 -17.45
N SER A 661 20.21 -3.03 -18.74
CA SER A 661 20.00 -4.36 -19.33
C SER A 661 20.89 -5.45 -18.72
N ALA A 662 22.17 -5.17 -18.48
CA ALA A 662 23.11 -6.15 -17.93
C ALA A 662 22.70 -6.61 -16.52
N GLY A 663 22.29 -5.65 -15.66
CA GLY A 663 21.80 -5.97 -14.31
C GLY A 663 20.52 -6.78 -14.33
N LEU A 664 19.56 -6.41 -15.19
CA LEU A 664 18.29 -7.13 -15.31
C LEU A 664 18.49 -8.53 -15.90
N LEU A 665 19.36 -8.69 -16.91
CA LEU A 665 19.69 -10.01 -17.44
C LEU A 665 20.35 -10.92 -16.40
N ALA A 666 21.25 -10.38 -15.58
CA ALA A 666 21.87 -11.16 -14.47
C ALA A 666 20.83 -11.64 -13.46
N VAL A 667 19.85 -10.80 -13.13
CA VAL A 667 18.72 -11.20 -12.27
C VAL A 667 17.87 -12.28 -12.96
N CYS A 668 17.55 -12.12 -14.23
CA CYS A 668 16.79 -13.13 -15.00
C CYS A 668 17.52 -14.47 -15.06
N GLU A 669 18.83 -14.46 -15.20
CA GLU A 669 19.66 -15.68 -15.19
C GLU A 669 19.63 -16.35 -13.81
N ALA A 670 19.85 -15.60 -12.75
CA ALA A 670 19.84 -16.10 -11.38
C ALA A 670 18.47 -16.67 -10.98
N MET A 671 17.39 -16.09 -11.50
CA MET A 671 16.00 -16.48 -11.22
C MET A 671 15.44 -17.44 -12.27
N HIS A 672 16.20 -17.82 -13.31
CA HIS A 672 15.75 -18.64 -14.41
C HIS A 672 14.50 -18.12 -15.14
N TYR A 673 14.47 -16.84 -15.48
CA TYR A 673 13.38 -16.20 -16.23
C TYR A 673 13.75 -16.03 -17.71
N ALA A 674 13.79 -17.16 -18.46
CA ALA A 674 14.28 -17.17 -19.83
C ALA A 674 13.44 -16.33 -20.79
N LEU A 675 12.10 -16.30 -20.65
CA LEU A 675 11.25 -15.48 -21.51
C LEU A 675 11.42 -13.97 -21.21
N VAL A 676 11.59 -13.60 -19.94
CA VAL A 676 11.88 -12.20 -19.57
C VAL A 676 13.24 -11.78 -20.13
N ALA A 677 14.26 -12.63 -20.00
CA ALA A 677 15.57 -12.38 -20.57
C ALA A 677 15.50 -12.20 -22.09
N LEU A 678 14.70 -13.00 -22.80
CA LEU A 678 14.45 -12.87 -24.23
C LEU A 678 13.89 -11.49 -24.57
N HIS A 679 12.85 -11.04 -23.87
CA HIS A 679 12.29 -9.68 -24.04
C HIS A 679 13.33 -8.58 -23.79
N VAL A 680 14.11 -8.69 -22.71
CA VAL A 680 15.15 -7.70 -22.35
C VAL A 680 16.24 -7.63 -23.44
N ARG A 681 16.68 -8.77 -24.00
CA ARG A 681 17.64 -8.79 -25.12
C ARG A 681 17.09 -8.10 -26.37
N ILE A 682 15.83 -8.37 -26.71
CA ILE A 682 15.13 -7.75 -27.84
C ILE A 682 15.03 -6.23 -27.65
N GLN A 683 14.62 -5.80 -26.47
CA GLN A 683 14.52 -4.38 -26.11
C GLN A 683 15.89 -3.68 -26.14
N THR A 684 16.93 -4.39 -25.72
CA THR A 684 18.31 -3.89 -25.74
C THR A 684 18.82 -3.77 -27.19
N ALA A 685 18.54 -4.77 -28.05
CA ALA A 685 18.86 -4.70 -29.47
C ALA A 685 18.15 -3.52 -30.17
N ALA A 686 16.85 -3.32 -29.86
CA ALA A 686 16.07 -2.20 -30.34
C ALA A 686 16.67 -0.85 -29.91
N ALA A 687 17.08 -0.73 -28.66
CA ALA A 687 17.70 0.47 -28.12
C ALA A 687 19.07 0.77 -28.77
N TYR A 688 19.93 -0.24 -28.93
CA TYR A 688 21.21 -0.09 -29.65
C TYR A 688 21.02 0.34 -31.11
N ALA A 689 20.04 -0.22 -31.81
CA ALA A 689 19.70 0.15 -33.15
C ALA A 689 19.38 1.66 -33.27
N ARG A 690 18.58 2.19 -32.35
CA ARG A 690 18.21 3.61 -32.28
C ARG A 690 19.36 4.53 -31.83
N LEU A 691 20.32 4.01 -31.09
CA LEU A 691 21.53 4.73 -30.70
C LEU A 691 22.63 4.72 -31.76
N GLY A 692 22.37 4.12 -32.91
CA GLY A 692 23.36 4.02 -34.00
C GLY A 692 24.51 3.06 -33.71
N LYS A 693 24.27 1.99 -32.92
CA LYS A 693 25.22 0.95 -32.56
C LYS A 693 24.80 -0.40 -33.18
N PRO A 694 24.97 -0.57 -34.51
CA PRO A 694 24.42 -1.74 -35.22
C PRO A 694 25.10 -3.05 -34.83
N GLU A 695 26.37 -3.07 -34.47
CA GLU A 695 27.08 -4.29 -34.14
C GLU A 695 26.64 -4.85 -32.78
N GLU A 696 26.48 -3.96 -31.78
CA GLU A 696 25.93 -4.34 -30.47
C GLU A 696 24.47 -4.78 -30.60
N ALA A 697 23.69 -4.09 -31.43
CA ALA A 697 22.31 -4.46 -31.71
C ALA A 697 22.20 -5.87 -32.30
N ARG A 698 23.04 -6.20 -33.29
CA ARG A 698 23.11 -7.54 -33.90
C ARG A 698 23.56 -8.60 -32.91
N ALA A 699 24.53 -8.31 -32.07
CA ALA A 699 25.01 -9.26 -31.07
C ALA A 699 23.89 -9.70 -30.11
N GLU A 700 23.09 -8.75 -29.63
CA GLU A 700 21.94 -9.08 -28.76
C GLU A 700 20.80 -9.73 -29.54
N LEU A 701 20.52 -9.31 -30.79
CA LEU A 701 19.50 -9.93 -31.63
C LEU A 701 19.82 -11.39 -31.94
N LYS A 702 21.08 -11.75 -32.26
CA LYS A 702 21.50 -13.12 -32.49
C LYS A 702 21.33 -14.03 -31.29
N LYS A 703 21.68 -13.53 -30.10
CA LYS A 703 21.41 -14.28 -28.86
C LYS A 703 19.91 -14.50 -28.66
N ALA A 704 19.10 -13.45 -28.86
CA ALA A 704 17.66 -13.55 -28.74
C ALA A 704 17.04 -14.54 -29.72
N LEU A 705 17.47 -14.54 -30.98
CA LEU A 705 17.03 -15.51 -31.99
C LEU A 705 17.40 -16.94 -31.61
N SER A 706 18.65 -17.18 -31.15
CA SER A 706 19.10 -18.47 -30.65
C SER A 706 18.27 -18.98 -29.47
N ASP A 707 17.91 -18.09 -28.53
CA ASP A 707 17.12 -18.43 -27.35
C ASP A 707 15.65 -18.75 -27.73
N ALA A 708 15.12 -18.10 -28.76
CA ALA A 708 13.72 -18.24 -29.19
C ALA A 708 13.45 -19.43 -30.10
N GLU A 709 14.46 -19.86 -30.88
CA GLU A 709 14.32 -20.86 -31.96
C GLU A 709 13.81 -22.23 -31.48
N PRO A 710 14.32 -22.80 -30.34
CA PRO A 710 13.91 -24.13 -29.90
C PRO A 710 12.40 -24.26 -29.61
N ASP A 711 11.76 -23.21 -29.15
CA ASP A 711 10.33 -23.19 -28.79
C ASP A 711 9.47 -22.39 -29.78
N GLY A 712 10.08 -21.83 -30.83
CA GLY A 712 9.41 -21.12 -31.91
C GLY A 712 8.78 -19.79 -31.49
N PHE A 713 9.37 -19.08 -30.53
CA PHE A 713 8.86 -17.82 -30.03
C PHE A 713 9.11 -16.65 -31.01
N VAL A 714 8.06 -16.10 -31.55
CA VAL A 714 8.09 -15.01 -32.53
C VAL A 714 7.57 -13.68 -31.96
N MET A 715 6.57 -13.72 -31.06
CA MET A 715 5.87 -12.49 -30.64
C MET A 715 6.72 -11.46 -29.94
N PRO A 716 7.70 -11.80 -29.09
CA PRO A 716 8.59 -10.79 -28.50
C PRO A 716 9.30 -9.93 -29.55
N PHE A 717 9.66 -10.52 -30.72
CA PHE A 717 10.25 -9.79 -31.85
C PHE A 717 9.21 -8.98 -32.63
N VAL A 718 8.02 -9.55 -32.85
CA VAL A 718 6.92 -8.91 -33.58
C VAL A 718 6.46 -7.64 -32.86
N GLU A 719 6.34 -7.69 -31.56
CA GLU A 719 5.98 -6.54 -30.70
C GLU A 719 7.01 -5.38 -30.81
N ASN A 720 8.24 -5.68 -31.19
CA ASN A 720 9.31 -4.71 -31.37
C ASN A 720 9.78 -4.61 -32.84
N TYR A 721 8.99 -5.13 -33.77
CA TYR A 721 9.40 -5.26 -35.19
C TYR A 721 9.80 -3.93 -35.83
N GLY A 722 9.13 -2.85 -35.54
CA GLY A 722 9.46 -1.50 -36.08
C GLY A 722 10.87 -1.01 -35.73
N PHE A 723 11.48 -1.53 -34.65
CA PHE A 723 12.86 -1.26 -34.29
C PHE A 723 13.83 -2.26 -34.94
N LEU A 724 13.40 -3.51 -35.13
CA LEU A 724 14.25 -4.64 -35.50
C LEU A 724 14.29 -4.93 -37.00
N GLN A 725 13.32 -4.44 -37.78
CA GLN A 725 13.18 -4.73 -39.22
C GLN A 725 14.50 -4.54 -40.00
N PRO A 726 15.26 -3.44 -39.84
CA PRO A 726 16.52 -3.24 -40.60
C PRO A 726 17.62 -4.26 -40.21
N LEU A 727 17.61 -4.73 -38.98
CA LEU A 727 18.56 -5.74 -38.47
C LEU A 727 18.19 -7.14 -38.94
N LEU A 728 16.91 -7.54 -38.86
CA LEU A 728 16.39 -8.81 -39.31
C LEU A 728 16.58 -9.03 -40.83
N ALA A 729 16.47 -7.96 -41.64
CA ALA A 729 16.70 -8.01 -43.06
C ALA A 729 18.17 -8.39 -43.46
N GLN A 730 19.09 -8.27 -42.53
CA GLN A 730 20.51 -8.54 -42.72
C GLN A 730 20.96 -9.88 -42.17
N GLU A 731 20.08 -10.55 -41.41
CA GLU A 731 20.37 -11.87 -40.83
C GLU A 731 20.14 -13.01 -41.85
N ILE A 732 20.73 -14.17 -41.55
CA ILE A 732 20.55 -15.39 -42.40
C ILE A 732 19.08 -15.79 -42.35
N LYS A 733 18.46 -15.97 -43.51
CA LYS A 733 17.06 -16.35 -43.60
C LYS A 733 16.84 -17.73 -42.93
N SER A 734 15.95 -17.73 -41.92
CA SER A 734 15.42 -18.94 -41.29
C SER A 734 13.89 -18.86 -41.26
N ASP A 735 13.24 -20.00 -41.03
CA ASP A 735 11.77 -20.07 -40.93
C ASP A 735 11.27 -19.18 -39.80
N LEU A 736 12.01 -19.09 -38.70
CA LEU A 736 11.70 -18.20 -37.57
C LEU A 736 11.71 -16.71 -38.02
N ILE A 737 12.77 -16.27 -38.71
CA ILE A 737 12.89 -14.89 -39.20
C ILE A 737 11.80 -14.58 -40.21
N ALA A 738 11.50 -15.52 -41.15
CA ALA A 738 10.43 -15.34 -42.12
C ALA A 738 9.06 -15.19 -41.45
N LYS A 739 8.80 -15.97 -40.43
CA LYS A 739 7.56 -15.85 -39.62
C LYS A 739 7.47 -14.55 -38.85
N ILE A 740 8.57 -14.10 -38.20
CA ILE A 740 8.65 -12.81 -37.53
C ILE A 740 8.36 -11.66 -38.51
N ALA A 741 8.99 -11.68 -39.70
CA ALA A 741 8.79 -10.65 -40.71
C ALA A 741 7.34 -10.59 -41.21
N GLY A 742 6.76 -11.74 -41.56
CA GLY A 742 5.37 -11.80 -42.02
C GLY A 742 4.36 -11.31 -41.00
N LEU A 743 4.50 -11.69 -39.73
CA LEU A 743 3.63 -11.24 -38.66
C LEU A 743 3.88 -9.73 -38.30
N GLY A 744 5.13 -9.28 -38.35
CA GLY A 744 5.49 -7.89 -38.11
C GLY A 744 4.93 -6.93 -39.16
N GLU A 745 5.03 -7.32 -40.44
CA GLU A 745 4.43 -6.55 -41.56
C GLU A 745 2.90 -6.50 -41.46
N ALA A 746 2.26 -7.63 -41.13
CA ALA A 746 0.82 -7.70 -40.90
C ALA A 746 0.37 -6.80 -39.73
N ALA A 747 1.11 -6.79 -38.63
CA ALA A 747 0.85 -5.92 -37.49
C ALA A 747 1.01 -4.43 -37.81
N GLY A 748 2.04 -4.07 -38.59
CA GLY A 748 2.26 -2.70 -39.10
C GLY A 748 1.11 -2.22 -39.99
N ALA A 749 0.64 -3.08 -40.88
CA ALA A 749 -0.50 -2.78 -41.75
C ALA A 749 -1.80 -2.52 -40.96
N ARG A 750 -2.06 -3.33 -39.91
CA ARG A 750 -3.22 -3.14 -39.01
C ARG A 750 -3.11 -1.85 -38.20
N SER A 751 -1.94 -1.54 -37.65
CA SER A 751 -1.74 -0.29 -36.92
C SER A 751 -1.98 0.93 -37.83
N ALA A 752 -1.51 0.91 -39.06
CA ALA A 752 -1.75 1.94 -40.04
C ALA A 752 -3.25 2.06 -40.41
N ALA A 753 -3.97 0.93 -40.51
CA ALA A 753 -5.40 0.93 -40.77
C ALA A 753 -6.23 1.47 -39.59
N SER A 754 -5.86 1.11 -38.35
CA SER A 754 -6.49 1.59 -37.12
C SER A 754 -6.21 3.08 -36.82
N ALA A 755 -5.13 3.65 -37.32
CA ALA A 755 -4.80 5.06 -37.17
C ALA A 755 -5.63 5.96 -38.12
N ARG A 756 -6.37 5.37 -39.09
CA ARG A 756 -7.21 6.14 -40.03
C ARG A 756 -8.53 6.52 -39.34
N PRO A 757 -8.93 7.78 -39.45
CA PRO A 757 -10.29 8.16 -39.07
C PRO A 757 -11.31 7.34 -39.89
N ALA A 758 -12.41 6.94 -39.25
CA ALA A 758 -13.46 6.13 -39.90
C ALA A 758 -13.95 6.72 -41.24
N ALA A 759 -13.93 8.05 -41.35
CA ALA A 759 -14.24 8.77 -42.59
C ALA A 759 -13.35 8.40 -43.80
N PHE A 760 -12.16 7.86 -43.57
CA PHE A 760 -11.18 7.48 -44.60
C PHE A 760 -11.01 5.95 -44.73
N ALA A 761 -11.88 5.16 -44.12
CA ALA A 761 -11.81 3.69 -44.17
C ALA A 761 -11.88 3.12 -45.60
N ALA A 762 -12.55 3.78 -46.52
CA ALA A 762 -12.70 3.39 -47.93
C ALA A 762 -11.44 3.62 -48.80
N LEU A 763 -10.45 4.35 -48.29
CA LEU A 763 -9.23 4.67 -49.01
C LEU A 763 -8.18 3.56 -48.88
N THR A 764 -7.40 3.34 -49.96
CA THR A 764 -6.21 2.53 -49.87
C THR A 764 -5.10 3.21 -49.06
N PRO A 765 -4.05 2.52 -48.59
CA PRO A 765 -2.92 3.13 -47.92
C PRO A 765 -2.30 4.29 -48.73
N ARG A 766 -2.15 4.10 -50.01
CA ARG A 766 -1.56 5.11 -50.92
C ARG A 766 -2.44 6.33 -51.13
N GLU A 767 -3.76 6.13 -51.19
CA GLU A 767 -4.72 7.22 -51.29
C GLU A 767 -4.77 8.04 -49.97
N PHE A 768 -4.65 7.37 -48.83
CA PHE A 768 -4.62 8.04 -47.54
C PHE A 768 -3.32 8.87 -47.33
N GLU A 769 -2.19 8.35 -47.77
CA GLU A 769 -0.92 9.08 -47.78
C GLU A 769 -1.02 10.37 -48.60
N ILE A 770 -1.70 10.30 -49.76
CA ILE A 770 -1.97 11.48 -50.59
C ILE A 770 -2.91 12.46 -49.86
N VAL A 771 -3.92 11.99 -49.15
CA VAL A 771 -4.79 12.83 -48.33
C VAL A 771 -4.00 13.57 -47.23
N GLU A 772 -3.09 12.93 -46.56
CA GLU A 772 -2.26 13.56 -45.52
C GLU A 772 -1.40 14.69 -46.11
N LEU A 773 -0.83 14.48 -47.29
CA LEU A 773 -0.06 15.51 -48.02
C LEU A 773 -0.97 16.65 -48.52
N MET A 774 -2.19 16.34 -48.97
CA MET A 774 -3.16 17.36 -49.39
C MET A 774 -3.61 18.22 -48.19
N THR A 775 -3.72 17.67 -47.00
CA THR A 775 -4.06 18.43 -45.78
C THR A 775 -2.93 19.33 -45.31
N GLN A 776 -1.69 18.98 -45.59
CA GLN A 776 -0.51 19.83 -45.43
C GLN A 776 -0.44 20.97 -46.48
N ARG A 777 -1.49 21.08 -47.33
CA ARG A 777 -1.65 22.11 -48.38
C ARG A 777 -0.63 21.99 -49.52
N LEU A 778 -0.02 20.83 -49.73
CA LEU A 778 0.88 20.59 -50.83
C LEU A 778 0.11 20.57 -52.18
N SER A 779 0.70 21.09 -53.22
CA SER A 779 0.21 21.02 -54.60
C SER A 779 0.37 19.61 -55.19
N ASN A 780 -0.38 19.27 -56.23
CA ASN A 780 -0.24 17.95 -56.86
C ASN A 780 1.18 17.70 -57.39
N ARG A 781 1.88 18.76 -57.78
CA ARG A 781 3.29 18.69 -58.22
C ARG A 781 4.21 18.35 -57.04
N GLU A 782 4.06 19.02 -55.91
CA GLU A 782 4.87 18.74 -54.71
C GLU A 782 4.61 17.35 -54.15
N ILE A 783 3.34 16.89 -54.20
CA ILE A 783 2.96 15.52 -53.82
C ILE A 783 3.60 14.50 -54.77
N ALA A 784 3.60 14.79 -56.08
CA ALA A 784 4.22 13.95 -57.09
C ALA A 784 5.72 13.81 -56.88
N GLU A 785 6.40 14.91 -56.62
CA GLU A 785 7.83 14.93 -56.28
C GLU A 785 8.14 14.14 -55.02
N ARG A 786 7.33 14.30 -53.97
CA ARG A 786 7.54 13.65 -52.66
C ARG A 786 7.27 12.15 -52.66
N LEU A 787 6.33 11.71 -53.50
CA LEU A 787 5.93 10.31 -53.60
C LEU A 787 6.55 9.58 -54.79
N TYR A 788 7.43 10.23 -55.57
CA TYR A 788 8.07 9.70 -56.76
C TYR A 788 7.05 9.26 -57.81
N LEU A 789 5.98 10.05 -58.00
CA LEU A 789 4.93 9.79 -58.97
C LEU A 789 4.91 10.88 -60.03
N SER A 790 4.17 10.61 -61.13
CA SER A 790 3.85 11.66 -62.11
C SER A 790 2.71 12.55 -61.55
N GLU A 791 2.69 13.83 -61.90
CA GLU A 791 1.59 14.74 -61.55
C GLU A 791 0.25 14.26 -62.07
N GLY A 792 0.22 13.61 -63.25
CA GLY A 792 -0.95 12.94 -63.81
C GLY A 792 -1.49 11.81 -62.90
N SER A 793 -0.59 10.98 -62.38
CA SER A 793 -0.93 9.91 -61.44
C SER A 793 -1.53 10.46 -60.13
N VAL A 794 -0.93 11.54 -59.62
CA VAL A 794 -1.47 12.19 -58.37
C VAL A 794 -2.86 12.78 -58.66
N LYS A 795 -3.11 13.42 -59.78
CA LYS A 795 -4.46 13.89 -60.18
C LYS A 795 -5.47 12.76 -60.26
N GLN A 796 -5.04 11.60 -60.78
CA GLN A 796 -5.91 10.43 -60.81
C GLN A 796 -6.28 9.92 -59.43
N TYR A 797 -5.31 9.78 -58.55
CA TYR A 797 -5.52 9.45 -57.13
C TYR A 797 -6.43 10.44 -56.41
N VAL A 798 -6.21 11.75 -56.59
CA VAL A 798 -7.02 12.80 -55.97
C VAL A 798 -8.50 12.70 -56.45
N ASN A 799 -8.75 12.39 -57.70
CA ASN A 799 -10.08 12.16 -58.23
C ASN A 799 -10.73 10.92 -57.65
N GLN A 800 -9.99 9.81 -57.49
CA GLN A 800 -10.47 8.59 -56.85
C GLN A 800 -10.78 8.82 -55.40
N ILE A 801 -9.94 9.57 -54.62
CA ILE A 801 -10.14 9.90 -53.22
C ILE A 801 -11.46 10.70 -53.08
N TYR A 802 -11.69 11.75 -53.89
CA TYR A 802 -12.92 12.52 -53.81
C TYR A 802 -14.16 11.67 -54.17
N SER A 803 -14.06 10.76 -55.13
CA SER A 803 -15.11 9.84 -55.46
C SER A 803 -15.44 8.87 -54.32
N LYS A 804 -14.44 8.27 -53.73
CA LYS A 804 -14.59 7.31 -52.61
C LYS A 804 -15.11 7.94 -51.33
N LEU A 805 -14.81 9.22 -51.14
CA LEU A 805 -15.26 9.99 -49.96
C LEU A 805 -16.56 10.74 -50.21
N HIS A 806 -17.16 10.56 -51.38
CA HIS A 806 -18.39 11.27 -51.82
C HIS A 806 -18.29 12.79 -51.67
N ILE A 807 -17.12 13.37 -51.99
CA ILE A 807 -16.85 14.80 -51.88
C ILE A 807 -17.13 15.44 -53.24
N GLU A 808 -18.13 16.34 -53.29
CA GLU A 808 -18.54 17.04 -54.50
C GLU A 808 -18.32 18.57 -54.43
N GLY A 809 -18.23 19.24 -55.57
CA GLY A 809 -18.05 20.67 -55.66
C GLY A 809 -16.85 21.09 -56.50
N ASP A 810 -16.49 22.38 -56.46
CA ASP A 810 -15.28 22.89 -57.08
C ASP A 810 -14.00 22.50 -56.27
N THR A 811 -12.84 22.70 -56.87
CA THR A 811 -11.56 22.27 -56.31
C THR A 811 -11.28 22.87 -54.91
N ARG A 812 -11.76 24.07 -54.63
CA ARG A 812 -11.61 24.78 -53.38
C ARG A 812 -12.52 24.20 -52.29
N THR A 813 -13.78 23.95 -52.67
CA THR A 813 -14.78 23.35 -51.82
C THR A 813 -14.42 21.89 -51.45
N LYS A 814 -13.95 21.09 -52.43
CA LYS A 814 -13.50 19.72 -52.21
C LYS A 814 -12.32 19.67 -51.23
N ARG A 815 -11.32 20.54 -51.36
CA ARG A 815 -10.18 20.60 -50.42
C ARG A 815 -10.61 21.04 -49.01
N LYS A 816 -11.59 21.95 -48.90
CA LYS A 816 -12.13 22.41 -47.62
C LYS A 816 -12.93 21.31 -46.90
N GLN A 817 -13.73 20.54 -47.64
CA GLN A 817 -14.48 19.40 -47.14
C GLN A 817 -13.52 18.29 -46.66
N LEU A 818 -12.46 17.99 -47.41
CA LEU A 818 -11.45 17.04 -47.05
C LEU A 818 -10.71 17.44 -45.74
N ALA A 819 -10.33 18.72 -45.63
CA ALA A 819 -9.73 19.28 -44.43
C ALA A 819 -10.71 19.26 -43.23
N GLY A 820 -12.00 19.41 -43.45
CA GLY A 820 -13.03 19.27 -42.41
C GLY A 820 -13.14 17.83 -41.87
N LEU A 821 -13.02 16.83 -42.73
CA LEU A 821 -13.01 15.41 -42.34
C LEU A 821 -11.76 15.03 -41.53
N THR A 822 -10.64 15.70 -41.73
CA THR A 822 -9.42 15.52 -40.94
C THR A 822 -9.43 16.28 -39.63
N ALA A 823 -10.18 17.38 -39.52
CA ALA A 823 -10.28 18.21 -38.29
C ALA A 823 -11.24 17.66 -37.22
N GLN A 824 -12.02 16.61 -37.51
CA GLN A 824 -12.86 15.92 -36.53
C GLN A 824 -12.06 15.02 -35.56
N LYS A 825 -10.75 15.25 -35.45
CA LYS A 825 -9.79 14.55 -34.57
C LYS A 825 -9.38 15.44 -33.39
N VAL A 826 -10.33 16.19 -32.81
CA VAL A 826 -10.10 16.84 -31.50
C VAL A 826 -11.23 16.46 -30.54
#